data_f26c3c21c481e09dc5eb5610dab1e322
#
_entry.id   f26c3c21c481e09dc5eb5610dab1e322
#
_cell.length_a   1.000
_cell.length_b   1.000
_cell.length_c   1.000
_cell.angle_alpha   90.00
_cell.angle_beta   90.00
_cell.angle_gamma   90.00
#
_symmetry.space_group_name_H-M   'P 1'
#
loop_
_entity.id
_entity.type
_entity.pdbx_description
1 polymer ?
#
loop_
_entity_poly.entity_id
_entity_poly.type
_entity_poly.pdbx_seq_one_letter_code
_entity_poly.pdbx_strand_id
1 'polypeptide(L)'
;MAKGRGRDGRGEPNFDVPEGRASDPASLDLRLSRADRAGGGVARRATETKGRRAEAPERAAAPAKARPRKARRRSLLGRFVYAGVVLGLWACIGIAGLVAYHASQLPPIDQLAVPKRPPNIAILASDGSLLANRGETGGRVVGIKELPPYLPRAFVAIEDRRFYAHFGVDPVGIARAMAQNITRRGVSQGGSTLTQQLAKNLFLTPERSASRKIQEAILALWLEHKYTKDEILELYLNRVYFGAGAYGVEAAAQRYFGKPAKAVTLAEAAMLGGLVQAPSRLAPNRNLPAAQARAAQVLAAMEDLGFAKPADVKVALAQPARPAGARGGGSANYVADLVMDVLDDFLPKFESDIVIATTVDTTLQAAGEKALVDELNLKGAKFNVGQGALVSLRPDGAIRALVGGRDYAQSQFNRATTAKRQPGSAFKPFVYLAALEHGLTPDTVREDAPVNIKGWNPENYSRDYRGPVTLRDALALSLNTVAVRLGQEVGPRTVVQTAQRLGIASPLQANGSIALGTSEVTPLELVGAYATFANGGTGVIPYVIASVKAADGKVLYKRKDGGLGRVIEPNAVSMMNAMMHETFVTGTAKKAEVPGWDLAGKTGTSQDFRDAWFVGYSATLVTGVWLGNDDGESTKKVSGGNLPGEVWKAYMTTALKGQTPVMLPGAKSWRNRAPAEAPATTGATGGPGGVLGALLGEPQPAPRVAAAAPRRAGPSQDDRNFLEKLFGVGE
;
A
#
# COMPACT_ATOMS: atom_id res chain seq x y z
N MET A 1 24.37 -3.68 -53.97
CA MET A 1 23.47 -4.49 -54.80
C MET A 1 22.43 -5.11 -53.90
N ALA A 2 21.28 -4.54 -53.88
CA ALA A 2 20.03 -5.02 -54.46
C ALA A 2 19.30 -6.02 -53.56
N LYS A 3 18.26 -5.50 -52.88
CA LYS A 3 16.84 -5.80 -53.01
C LYS A 3 16.34 -7.15 -52.46
N GLY A 4 15.35 -7.05 -51.56
CA GLY A 4 14.35 -8.06 -51.36
C GLY A 4 13.41 -7.73 -50.19
N ARG A 5 12.21 -7.24 -50.51
CA ARG A 5 11.06 -6.98 -49.61
C ARG A 5 10.44 -8.29 -49.13
N GLY A 6 9.90 -8.30 -47.94
CA GLY A 6 8.91 -9.26 -47.43
C GLY A 6 8.17 -8.71 -46.23
N ARG A 7 6.93 -8.25 -46.45
CA ARG A 7 5.90 -7.98 -45.40
C ARG A 7 5.37 -9.31 -44.89
N ASP A 8 4.95 -9.30 -43.63
CA ASP A 8 3.77 -9.99 -43.05
C ASP A 8 3.96 -10.04 -41.56
N GLY A 9 3.13 -9.61 -40.67
CA GLY A 9 1.69 -9.84 -40.61
C GLY A 9 1.47 -10.15 -39.14
N ARG A 10 1.29 -9.11 -38.24
CA ARG A 10 0.93 -9.34 -36.81
C ARG A 10 -0.56 -9.62 -36.77
N GLY A 11 -0.93 -10.87 -36.52
CA GLY A 11 -2.27 -11.28 -36.16
C GLY A 11 -2.50 -11.05 -34.67
N GLU A 12 -3.49 -10.23 -34.34
CA GLU A 12 -4.06 -10.14 -33.00
C GLU A 12 -4.94 -11.39 -32.75
N PRO A 13 -4.96 -11.94 -31.50
CA PRO A 13 -5.88 -13.03 -31.21
C PRO A 13 -7.29 -12.49 -30.98
N ASN A 14 -8.20 -12.94 -31.87
CA ASN A 14 -9.64 -12.76 -31.76
C ASN A 14 -10.17 -13.72 -30.67
N PHE A 15 -10.85 -13.20 -29.67
CA PHE A 15 -11.66 -13.99 -28.75
C PHE A 15 -13.08 -14.06 -29.28
N ASP A 16 -13.47 -15.21 -29.82
CA ASP A 16 -14.85 -15.54 -30.11
C ASP A 16 -15.63 -15.76 -28.82
N VAL A 17 -16.65 -14.93 -28.61
CA VAL A 17 -17.68 -15.12 -27.59
C VAL A 17 -18.91 -15.68 -28.29
N PRO A 18 -19.53 -16.80 -27.86
CA PRO A 18 -20.71 -17.33 -28.50
C PRO A 18 -21.94 -16.44 -28.23
N GLU A 19 -22.61 -16.06 -29.30
CA GLU A 19 -23.90 -15.37 -29.29
C GLU A 19 -25.01 -16.22 -28.67
N GLY A 20 -25.44 -15.83 -27.44
CA GLY A 20 -26.68 -16.24 -26.88
C GLY A 20 -27.81 -15.27 -27.28
N ARG A 21 -28.82 -15.76 -27.95
CA ARG A 21 -30.04 -15.04 -28.32
C ARG A 21 -30.65 -14.36 -27.09
N ALA A 22 -30.71 -13.03 -27.12
CA ALA A 22 -31.57 -12.24 -26.26
C ALA A 22 -32.64 -11.56 -27.09
N SER A 23 -33.88 -11.79 -26.69
CA SER A 23 -35.12 -11.23 -27.19
C SER A 23 -35.13 -9.70 -27.13
N ASP A 24 -35.60 -9.06 -28.20
CA ASP A 24 -35.88 -7.64 -28.33
C ASP A 24 -36.76 -7.10 -27.18
N PRO A 25 -36.41 -5.98 -26.56
CA PRO A 25 -37.39 -5.15 -25.89
C PRO A 25 -37.94 -4.10 -26.86
N ALA A 26 -39.25 -4.15 -27.04
CA ALA A 26 -40.06 -3.23 -27.82
C ALA A 26 -39.71 -1.76 -27.55
N SER A 27 -39.37 -1.06 -28.62
CA SER A 27 -39.31 0.42 -28.65
C SER A 27 -40.69 1.00 -28.41
N LEU A 28 -40.92 1.70 -27.30
CA LEU A 28 -42.08 2.52 -27.05
C LEU A 28 -41.98 3.79 -27.94
N ASP A 29 -42.72 3.79 -29.03
CA ASP A 29 -42.93 4.97 -29.88
C ASP A 29 -44.02 5.85 -29.27
N LEU A 30 -43.64 6.95 -28.62
CA LEU A 30 -44.56 7.97 -28.04
C LEU A 30 -45.00 9.01 -29.09
N ARG A 31 -45.57 8.59 -30.20
CA ARG A 31 -46.31 9.47 -31.12
C ARG A 31 -47.77 9.33 -30.85
N LEU A 32 -48.37 10.32 -30.15
CA LEU A 32 -49.78 10.48 -29.98
C LEU A 32 -50.48 10.67 -31.35
N SER A 33 -51.30 9.71 -31.74
CA SER A 33 -52.11 9.77 -32.92
C SER A 33 -53.26 10.77 -32.79
N ARG A 34 -53.70 11.30 -33.95
CA ARG A 34 -54.78 12.30 -34.05
C ARG A 34 -56.18 11.79 -33.57
N ALA A 35 -56.26 10.56 -33.06
CA ALA A 35 -57.52 9.93 -32.64
C ALA A 35 -57.88 10.14 -31.17
N ASP A 36 -56.95 10.63 -30.35
CA ASP A 36 -57.15 10.80 -28.89
C ASP A 36 -57.74 12.18 -28.50
N ARG A 37 -58.27 12.92 -29.45
CA ARG A 37 -58.94 14.21 -29.24
C ARG A 37 -60.43 14.18 -29.50
N ALA A 38 -61.11 13.12 -29.20
CA ALA A 38 -62.55 13.13 -29.28
C ALA A 38 -63.17 12.20 -28.22
N GLY A 39 -63.95 12.75 -27.34
CA GLY A 39 -64.91 11.95 -26.60
C GLY A 39 -65.04 12.25 -25.13
N GLY A 40 -66.10 12.86 -24.77
CA GLY A 40 -66.61 12.80 -23.39
C GLY A 40 -67.38 14.01 -22.91
N GLY A 41 -68.46 14.29 -23.61
CA GLY A 41 -69.53 15.17 -23.07
C GLY A 41 -70.41 14.43 -22.09
N VAL A 42 -70.86 15.10 -21.07
CA VAL A 42 -72.15 14.78 -20.38
C VAL A 42 -72.93 16.05 -20.19
N ALA A 43 -74.16 15.98 -20.76
CA ALA A 43 -75.18 16.93 -20.75
C ALA A 43 -75.90 17.09 -19.36
N ARG A 44 -76.49 18.26 -19.14
CA ARG A 44 -77.84 18.45 -18.54
C ARG A 44 -78.26 19.90 -18.77
N ARG A 45 -79.25 20.07 -19.70
CA ARG A 45 -80.66 20.38 -19.58
C ARG A 45 -80.92 21.67 -18.81
N ALA A 46 -81.33 22.66 -19.60
CA ALA A 46 -82.70 23.14 -19.89
C ALA A 46 -83.26 24.07 -18.84
N THR A 47 -83.63 25.28 -19.21
CA THR A 47 -85.05 25.62 -19.51
C THR A 47 -85.11 27.03 -20.11
N GLU A 48 -85.88 27.12 -21.17
CA GLU A 48 -86.72 28.14 -21.80
C GLU A 48 -87.14 29.32 -20.91
N THR A 49 -87.20 30.55 -21.53
CA THR A 49 -88.48 31.21 -21.97
C THR A 49 -88.12 32.52 -22.67
N LYS A 50 -88.50 32.62 -23.92
CA LYS A 50 -89.53 33.45 -24.62
C LYS A 50 -89.64 34.91 -24.24
N GLY A 51 -89.44 35.79 -25.22
CA GLY A 51 -90.47 36.76 -25.50
C GLY A 51 -90.00 38.12 -25.99
N ARG A 52 -90.16 38.34 -27.31
CA ARG A 52 -90.79 39.42 -28.03
C ARG A 52 -90.16 40.83 -28.01
N ARG A 53 -89.79 41.21 -29.19
CA ARG A 53 -90.43 42.14 -30.22
C ARG A 53 -90.04 43.58 -30.12
N ALA A 54 -89.26 43.98 -31.13
CA ALA A 54 -89.53 45.02 -32.13
C ALA A 54 -89.72 46.44 -31.64
N GLU A 55 -88.88 47.32 -32.09
CA GLU A 55 -89.23 48.33 -33.11
C GLU A 55 -88.08 49.31 -33.32
N ALA A 56 -87.83 49.59 -34.58
CA ALA A 56 -87.05 50.72 -35.06
C ALA A 56 -88.03 51.84 -35.31
N PRO A 57 -87.70 53.02 -35.85
CA PRO A 57 -86.37 53.72 -36.06
C PRO A 57 -86.47 55.21 -35.60
N GLU A 58 -85.39 55.98 -35.64
CA GLU A 58 -85.34 57.29 -36.25
C GLU A 58 -83.93 58.00 -36.16
N ARG A 59 -83.52 58.33 -37.32
CA ARG A 59 -82.87 59.52 -37.88
C ARG A 59 -81.78 60.25 -37.09
N ALA A 60 -80.62 60.15 -37.66
CA ALA A 60 -79.68 61.16 -38.20
C ALA A 60 -79.43 62.42 -37.35
N ALA A 61 -78.18 62.57 -36.96
CA ALA A 61 -77.51 63.84 -36.88
C ALA A 61 -76.01 63.70 -37.35
N ALA A 62 -75.59 64.63 -38.19
CA ALA A 62 -74.39 64.64 -38.99
C ALA A 62 -73.09 64.81 -38.12
N PRO A 63 -71.88 64.43 -38.68
CA PRO A 63 -70.70 64.24 -37.90
C PRO A 63 -69.89 65.52 -37.61
N ALA A 64 -69.48 65.69 -36.36
CA ALA A 64 -68.50 66.67 -35.97
C ALA A 64 -67.11 66.17 -36.41
N LYS A 65 -66.39 66.97 -37.18
CA LYS A 65 -65.04 66.76 -37.67
C LYS A 65 -64.06 66.48 -36.48
N ALA A 66 -63.59 65.24 -36.37
CA ALA A 66 -62.53 64.88 -35.45
C ALA A 66 -61.19 65.47 -35.94
N ARG A 67 -60.56 66.28 -35.12
CA ARG A 67 -59.23 66.81 -35.33
C ARG A 67 -58.23 65.62 -35.30
N PRO A 68 -57.20 65.50 -36.21
CA PRO A 68 -56.23 64.41 -36.20
C PRO A 68 -55.39 64.54 -34.98
N ARG A 69 -55.38 63.49 -34.08
CA ARG A 69 -54.45 63.31 -33.02
C ARG A 69 -53.07 63.05 -33.70
N LYS A 70 -52.11 64.01 -33.53
CA LYS A 70 -50.73 63.85 -33.91
C LYS A 70 -50.20 62.59 -33.28
N ALA A 71 -49.92 61.55 -34.04
CA ALA A 71 -49.21 60.36 -33.63
C ALA A 71 -47.83 60.79 -33.12
N ARG A 72 -47.61 60.69 -31.84
CA ARG A 72 -46.30 60.86 -31.19
C ARG A 72 -45.34 59.85 -31.83
N ARG A 73 -44.44 60.32 -32.76
CA ARG A 73 -43.35 59.52 -33.27
C ARG A 73 -42.51 59.12 -32.08
N ARG A 74 -42.63 57.87 -31.57
CA ARG A 74 -41.73 57.28 -30.59
C ARG A 74 -40.32 57.29 -31.22
N SER A 75 -39.38 58.00 -30.61
CA SER A 75 -38.00 58.12 -31.08
C SER A 75 -37.43 56.72 -31.28
N LEU A 76 -36.68 56.48 -32.35
CA LEU A 76 -36.02 55.20 -32.62
C LEU A 76 -35.14 54.84 -31.44
N LEU A 77 -34.50 55.81 -30.79
CA LEU A 77 -33.68 55.63 -29.56
C LEU A 77 -34.54 55.02 -28.42
N GLY A 78 -35.79 55.50 -28.18
CA GLY A 78 -36.65 54.94 -27.17
C GLY A 78 -37.09 53.48 -27.45
N ARG A 79 -37.17 53.08 -28.74
CA ARG A 79 -37.40 51.67 -29.11
C ARG A 79 -36.21 50.80 -28.86
N PHE A 80 -34.97 51.28 -29.15
CA PHE A 80 -33.74 50.54 -28.86
C PHE A 80 -33.51 50.38 -27.36
N VAL A 81 -33.73 51.44 -26.57
CA VAL A 81 -33.65 51.38 -25.10
C VAL A 81 -34.65 50.40 -24.53
N TYR A 82 -35.95 50.46 -24.98
CA TYR A 82 -36.97 49.52 -24.54
C TYR A 82 -36.62 48.07 -24.94
N ALA A 83 -36.23 47.84 -26.18
CA ALA A 83 -35.79 46.52 -26.63
C ALA A 83 -34.61 46.01 -25.81
N GLY A 84 -33.63 46.87 -25.52
CA GLY A 84 -32.47 46.54 -24.66
C GLY A 84 -32.87 46.15 -23.23
N VAL A 85 -33.81 46.92 -22.62
CA VAL A 85 -34.35 46.59 -21.28
C VAL A 85 -35.14 45.30 -21.28
N VAL A 86 -36.00 45.08 -22.28
CA VAL A 86 -36.76 43.79 -22.39
C VAL A 86 -35.83 42.63 -22.64
N LEU A 87 -34.83 42.76 -23.50
CA LEU A 87 -33.86 41.72 -23.76
C LEU A 87 -32.99 41.42 -22.52
N GLY A 88 -32.60 42.48 -21.77
CA GLY A 88 -31.93 42.36 -20.48
C GLY A 88 -32.79 41.65 -19.44
N LEU A 89 -34.11 41.97 -19.36
CA LEU A 89 -35.02 41.27 -18.45
C LEU A 89 -35.17 39.78 -18.77
N TRP A 90 -35.36 39.45 -20.06
CA TRP A 90 -35.41 38.05 -20.48
C TRP A 90 -34.07 37.32 -20.26
N ALA A 91 -32.93 37.97 -20.46
CA ALA A 91 -31.64 37.41 -20.12
C ALA A 91 -31.52 37.15 -18.62
N CYS A 92 -31.96 38.06 -17.75
CA CYS A 92 -31.99 37.86 -16.30
C CYS A 92 -32.91 36.71 -15.89
N ILE A 93 -34.10 36.59 -16.48
CA ILE A 93 -35.02 35.47 -16.22
C ILE A 93 -34.41 34.15 -16.70
N GLY A 94 -33.79 34.12 -17.86
CA GLY A 94 -33.12 32.93 -18.38
C GLY A 94 -31.94 32.49 -17.48
N ILE A 95 -31.12 33.44 -17.02
CA ILE A 95 -30.03 33.17 -16.08
C ILE A 95 -30.58 32.66 -14.74
N ALA A 96 -31.62 33.31 -14.21
CA ALA A 96 -32.26 32.90 -12.96
C ALA A 96 -32.83 31.48 -13.06
N GLY A 97 -33.50 31.16 -14.18
CA GLY A 97 -34.03 29.82 -14.46
C GLY A 97 -32.93 28.78 -14.56
N LEU A 98 -31.82 29.11 -15.23
CA LEU A 98 -30.66 28.22 -15.34
C LEU A 98 -30.02 27.97 -13.97
N VAL A 99 -29.84 29.01 -13.18
CA VAL A 99 -29.29 28.89 -11.80
C VAL A 99 -30.25 28.06 -10.93
N ALA A 100 -31.58 28.31 -10.99
CA ALA A 100 -32.56 27.53 -10.24
C ALA A 100 -32.58 26.06 -10.64
N TYR A 101 -32.47 25.74 -11.95
CA TYR A 101 -32.38 24.38 -12.45
C TYR A 101 -31.15 23.67 -11.92
N HIS A 102 -29.98 24.28 -11.96
CA HIS A 102 -28.76 23.67 -11.44
C HIS A 102 -28.70 23.63 -9.91
N ALA A 103 -29.33 24.61 -9.24
CA ALA A 103 -29.46 24.57 -7.78
C ALA A 103 -30.36 23.41 -7.32
N SER A 104 -31.43 23.08 -8.08
CA SER A 104 -32.31 21.96 -7.73
C SER A 104 -31.66 20.59 -7.85
N GLN A 105 -30.53 20.51 -8.57
CA GLN A 105 -29.71 19.27 -8.69
C GLN A 105 -28.71 19.11 -7.54
N LEU A 106 -28.52 20.13 -6.72
CA LEU A 106 -27.67 20.05 -5.52
C LEU A 106 -28.48 19.46 -4.36
N PRO A 107 -27.82 18.76 -3.41
CA PRO A 107 -28.47 18.43 -2.15
C PRO A 107 -29.05 19.67 -1.47
N PRO A 108 -30.12 19.54 -0.64
CA PRO A 108 -30.70 20.69 0.06
C PRO A 108 -29.58 21.48 0.77
N ILE A 109 -29.49 22.78 0.48
CA ILE A 109 -28.43 23.67 0.97
C ILE A 109 -28.38 23.68 2.50
N ASP A 110 -29.52 23.56 3.15
CA ASP A 110 -29.66 23.52 4.61
C ASP A 110 -29.07 22.26 5.24
N GLN A 111 -28.90 21.18 4.45
CA GLN A 111 -28.27 19.92 4.86
C GLN A 111 -26.81 19.81 4.43
N LEU A 112 -26.29 20.78 3.67
CA LEU A 112 -24.89 20.84 3.30
C LEU A 112 -24.05 21.18 4.54
N ALA A 113 -23.58 20.14 5.23
CA ALA A 113 -22.48 20.27 6.17
C ALA A 113 -21.18 20.14 5.38
N VAL A 114 -20.17 20.96 5.70
CA VAL A 114 -18.81 20.68 5.20
C VAL A 114 -18.46 19.27 5.65
N PRO A 115 -18.25 18.32 4.72
CA PRO A 115 -17.99 16.93 5.10
C PRO A 115 -16.84 16.90 6.10
N LYS A 116 -17.01 16.18 7.20
CA LYS A 116 -15.88 15.88 8.07
C LYS A 116 -14.80 15.28 7.18
N ARG A 117 -13.55 15.78 7.28
CA ARG A 117 -12.46 15.18 6.53
C ARG A 117 -12.34 13.70 6.91
N PRO A 118 -11.97 12.83 5.97
CA PRO A 118 -11.58 11.48 6.31
C PRO A 118 -10.50 11.50 7.40
N PRO A 119 -10.54 10.56 8.34
CA PRO A 119 -9.57 10.50 9.42
C PRO A 119 -8.14 10.40 8.91
N ASN A 120 -7.23 11.12 9.54
CA ASN A 120 -5.80 10.94 9.31
C ASN A 120 -5.26 9.80 10.16
N ILE A 121 -4.36 9.02 9.58
CA ILE A 121 -3.69 7.90 10.23
C ILE A 121 -2.21 8.21 10.32
N ALA A 122 -1.75 8.64 11.49
CA ALA A 122 -0.33 8.83 11.75
C ALA A 122 0.29 7.50 12.19
N ILE A 123 1.27 7.02 11.44
CA ILE A 123 1.99 5.77 11.71
C ILE A 123 3.36 6.14 12.27
N LEU A 124 3.59 5.79 13.53
CA LEU A 124 4.80 6.10 14.28
C LEU A 124 5.70 4.87 14.42
N ALA A 125 6.99 5.07 14.44
CA ALA A 125 7.98 4.08 14.82
C ALA A 125 7.95 3.80 16.33
N SER A 126 8.73 2.83 16.77
CA SER A 126 8.82 2.45 18.19
C SER A 126 9.41 3.53 19.10
N ASP A 127 10.16 4.48 18.54
CA ASP A 127 10.70 5.67 19.23
C ASP A 127 9.74 6.87 19.21
N GLY A 128 8.55 6.73 18.61
CA GLY A 128 7.57 7.79 18.46
C GLY A 128 7.80 8.72 17.25
N SER A 129 8.85 8.52 16.48
CA SER A 129 9.09 9.29 15.26
C SER A 129 8.10 8.90 14.17
N LEU A 130 7.75 9.84 13.29
CA LEU A 130 6.79 9.62 12.21
C LEU A 130 7.41 8.75 11.10
N LEU A 131 6.83 7.57 10.83
CA LEU A 131 7.17 6.71 9.69
C LEU A 131 6.40 7.12 8.44
N ALA A 132 5.10 7.31 8.56
CA ALA A 132 4.23 7.68 7.45
C ALA A 132 2.90 8.25 7.95
N ASN A 133 2.21 8.95 7.06
CA ASN A 133 0.79 9.28 7.20
C ASN A 133 -0.01 8.54 6.13
N ARG A 134 -1.19 8.06 6.48
CA ARG A 134 -2.18 7.46 5.58
C ARG A 134 -3.55 8.11 5.82
N GLY A 135 -4.48 7.95 4.88
CA GLY A 135 -5.77 8.62 4.85
C GLY A 135 -5.83 9.67 3.74
N GLU A 136 -7.01 10.07 3.35
CA GLU A 136 -7.22 10.98 2.20
C GLU A 136 -6.66 12.39 2.41
N THR A 137 -6.36 12.79 3.66
CA THR A 137 -5.93 14.14 4.00
C THR A 137 -4.54 14.25 4.64
N GLY A 138 -3.87 13.15 4.92
CA GLY A 138 -2.41 13.04 5.18
C GLY A 138 -1.75 14.02 6.16
N GLY A 139 -2.44 14.69 7.08
CA GLY A 139 -1.82 15.59 8.04
C GLY A 139 -2.78 16.13 9.11
N ARG A 140 -2.21 16.66 10.22
CA ARG A 140 -3.00 17.38 11.25
C ARG A 140 -3.71 18.57 10.60
N VAL A 141 -4.94 18.86 11.01
CA VAL A 141 -5.59 20.14 10.71
C VAL A 141 -4.78 21.24 11.35
N VAL A 142 -4.41 22.25 10.57
CA VAL A 142 -3.68 23.41 11.06
C VAL A 142 -4.56 24.65 10.95
N GLY A 143 -4.68 25.39 12.07
CA GLY A 143 -5.35 26.69 12.07
C GLY A 143 -4.54 27.72 11.28
N ILE A 144 -5.22 28.61 10.56
CA ILE A 144 -4.54 29.65 9.75
C ILE A 144 -3.61 30.52 10.59
N LYS A 145 -3.95 30.74 11.86
CA LYS A 145 -3.16 31.53 12.82
C LYS A 145 -1.88 30.80 13.28
N GLU A 146 -1.80 29.48 13.14
CA GLU A 146 -0.62 28.67 13.45
C GLU A 146 0.42 28.74 12.32
N LEU A 147 0.03 29.15 11.13
CA LEU A 147 0.87 29.19 9.94
C LEU A 147 1.66 30.52 9.84
N PRO A 148 2.88 30.49 9.29
CA PRO A 148 3.58 31.73 9.00
C PRO A 148 2.76 32.56 8.00
N PRO A 149 2.61 33.88 8.20
CA PRO A 149 1.68 34.72 7.42
C PRO A 149 1.91 34.68 5.89
N TYR A 150 3.12 34.42 5.46
CA TYR A 150 3.46 34.32 4.04
C TYR A 150 2.95 33.03 3.38
N LEU A 151 2.65 31.98 4.15
CA LEU A 151 2.18 30.71 3.59
C LEU A 151 0.74 30.85 3.03
N PRO A 152 -0.29 31.26 3.77
CA PRO A 152 -1.62 31.52 3.19
C PRO A 152 -1.57 32.57 2.07
N ARG A 153 -0.77 33.63 2.22
CA ARG A 153 -0.60 34.70 1.22
C ARG A 153 -0.02 34.20 -0.10
N ALA A 154 0.82 33.17 -0.10
CA ALA A 154 1.36 32.57 -1.32
C ALA A 154 0.24 31.98 -2.21
N PHE A 155 -0.77 31.34 -1.60
CA PHE A 155 -1.92 30.82 -2.33
C PHE A 155 -2.82 31.93 -2.85
N VAL A 156 -3.11 32.93 -2.02
CA VAL A 156 -3.89 34.08 -2.44
C VAL A 156 -3.19 34.81 -3.60
N ALA A 157 -1.88 35.01 -3.55
CA ALA A 157 -1.13 35.74 -4.58
C ALA A 157 -1.19 35.04 -5.95
N ILE A 158 -1.16 33.73 -5.98
CA ILE A 158 -1.04 32.99 -7.25
C ILE A 158 -2.38 32.48 -7.79
N GLU A 159 -3.33 32.11 -6.93
CA GLU A 159 -4.61 31.52 -7.31
C GLU A 159 -5.74 32.56 -7.37
N ASP A 160 -5.75 33.55 -6.45
CA ASP A 160 -6.87 34.48 -6.31
C ASP A 160 -6.43 35.82 -5.68
N ARG A 161 -5.80 36.68 -6.47
CA ARG A 161 -5.23 37.96 -6.01
C ARG A 161 -6.23 38.90 -5.32
N ARG A 162 -7.52 38.72 -5.60
CA ARG A 162 -8.62 39.55 -5.07
C ARG A 162 -9.48 38.82 -4.08
N PHE A 163 -9.02 37.70 -3.52
CA PHE A 163 -9.75 36.82 -2.62
C PHE A 163 -10.55 37.56 -1.55
N TYR A 164 -9.94 38.55 -0.89
CA TYR A 164 -10.58 39.35 0.15
C TYR A 164 -11.50 40.45 -0.38
N ALA A 165 -11.55 40.69 -1.70
CA ALA A 165 -12.30 41.78 -2.31
C ALA A 165 -13.58 41.37 -3.08
N HIS A 166 -13.83 40.06 -3.20
CA HIS A 166 -15.03 39.54 -3.87
C HIS A 166 -15.78 38.57 -2.95
N PHE A 167 -17.01 38.20 -3.35
CA PHE A 167 -17.87 37.30 -2.61
C PHE A 167 -18.07 35.99 -3.41
N GLY A 168 -17.14 35.06 -3.29
CA GLY A 168 -17.16 33.71 -3.89
C GLY A 168 -16.88 33.64 -5.38
N VAL A 169 -17.30 34.60 -6.16
CA VAL A 169 -17.07 34.74 -7.61
C VAL A 169 -16.41 36.09 -7.88
N ASP A 170 -15.37 36.13 -8.72
CA ASP A 170 -14.71 37.37 -9.13
C ASP A 170 -14.98 37.71 -10.60
N PRO A 171 -16.03 38.53 -10.93
CA PRO A 171 -16.33 38.90 -12.31
C PRO A 171 -15.21 39.65 -12.98
N VAL A 172 -14.48 40.49 -12.23
CA VAL A 172 -13.35 41.27 -12.74
C VAL A 172 -12.16 40.39 -13.08
N GLY A 173 -11.90 39.36 -12.21
CA GLY A 173 -10.89 38.35 -12.45
C GLY A 173 -11.21 37.49 -13.67
N ILE A 174 -12.48 37.11 -13.85
CA ILE A 174 -12.96 36.38 -15.03
C ILE A 174 -12.76 37.22 -16.31
N ALA A 175 -13.18 38.47 -16.30
CA ALA A 175 -13.01 39.38 -17.46
C ALA A 175 -11.51 39.56 -17.81
N ARG A 176 -10.65 39.78 -16.82
CA ARG A 176 -9.20 39.84 -17.00
C ARG A 176 -8.60 38.57 -17.58
N ALA A 177 -8.96 37.40 -17.02
CA ALA A 177 -8.49 36.10 -17.50
C ALA A 177 -8.94 35.84 -18.95
N MET A 178 -10.18 36.23 -19.30
CA MET A 178 -10.69 36.11 -20.65
C MET A 178 -9.93 37.01 -21.64
N ALA A 179 -9.67 38.24 -21.28
CA ALA A 179 -8.88 39.16 -22.10
C ALA A 179 -7.45 38.66 -22.34
N GLN A 180 -6.79 38.14 -21.31
CA GLN A 180 -5.45 37.55 -21.42
C GLN A 180 -5.41 36.28 -22.25
N ASN A 181 -6.41 35.37 -22.11
CA ASN A 181 -6.50 34.14 -22.87
C ASN A 181 -6.72 34.43 -24.37
N ILE A 182 -7.51 35.46 -24.71
CA ILE A 182 -7.71 35.90 -26.10
C ILE A 182 -6.39 36.49 -26.66
N THR A 183 -5.70 37.33 -25.92
CA THR A 183 -4.45 38.01 -26.37
C THR A 183 -3.32 37.02 -26.58
N ARG A 184 -3.21 35.97 -25.74
CA ARG A 184 -2.14 34.97 -25.79
C ARG A 184 -2.49 33.72 -26.61
N ARG A 185 -3.65 33.72 -27.29
CA ARG A 185 -4.14 32.57 -28.11
C ARG A 185 -4.08 31.20 -27.38
N GLY A 186 -4.35 31.19 -26.06
CA GLY A 186 -4.34 29.95 -25.26
C GLY A 186 -4.79 30.16 -23.83
N VAL A 187 -5.17 29.09 -23.12
CA VAL A 187 -5.56 29.17 -21.70
C VAL A 187 -4.32 29.37 -20.85
N SER A 188 -3.99 30.63 -20.55
CA SER A 188 -2.82 31.03 -19.76
C SER A 188 -3.17 31.35 -18.30
N GLN A 189 -4.41 31.74 -18.01
CA GLN A 189 -4.88 32.08 -16.66
C GLN A 189 -6.27 31.50 -16.38
N GLY A 190 -6.44 30.89 -15.20
CA GLY A 190 -7.74 30.42 -14.71
C GLY A 190 -8.52 31.59 -14.05
N GLY A 191 -9.83 31.66 -14.32
CA GLY A 191 -10.73 32.65 -13.70
C GLY A 191 -11.52 32.08 -12.51
N SER A 192 -11.10 30.97 -11.91
CA SER A 192 -11.79 30.37 -10.76
C SER A 192 -11.20 30.90 -9.46
N THR A 193 -12.06 31.27 -8.51
CA THR A 193 -11.64 31.73 -7.19
C THR A 193 -11.22 30.56 -6.28
N LEU A 194 -10.50 30.86 -5.18
CA LEU A 194 -10.18 29.87 -4.13
C LEU A 194 -11.45 29.24 -3.55
N THR A 195 -12.53 30.02 -3.35
CA THR A 195 -13.82 29.51 -2.85
C THR A 195 -14.48 28.54 -3.83
N GLN A 196 -14.42 28.82 -5.15
CA GLN A 196 -14.90 27.89 -6.17
C GLN A 196 -14.09 26.58 -6.22
N GLN A 197 -12.77 26.68 -6.05
CA GLN A 197 -11.90 25.51 -5.97
C GLN A 197 -12.21 24.68 -4.71
N LEU A 198 -12.45 25.32 -3.57
CA LEU A 198 -12.87 24.66 -2.34
C LEU A 198 -14.23 23.97 -2.53
N ALA A 199 -15.22 24.67 -3.08
CA ALA A 199 -16.55 24.12 -3.35
C ALA A 199 -16.46 22.85 -4.22
N LYS A 200 -15.66 22.91 -5.29
CA LYS A 200 -15.38 21.74 -6.14
C LYS A 200 -14.80 20.56 -5.34
N ASN A 201 -13.81 20.82 -4.50
CA ASN A 201 -13.12 19.76 -3.76
C ASN A 201 -13.96 19.15 -2.62
N LEU A 202 -14.94 19.89 -2.10
CA LEU A 202 -15.80 19.43 -1.00
C LEU A 202 -17.06 18.69 -1.45
N PHE A 203 -17.67 19.11 -2.57
CA PHE A 203 -19.05 18.76 -2.88
C PHE A 203 -19.28 18.17 -4.27
N LEU A 204 -18.30 18.26 -5.19
CA LEU A 204 -18.52 17.92 -6.59
C LEU A 204 -17.59 16.81 -7.08
N THR A 205 -18.09 16.01 -8.02
CA THR A 205 -17.34 14.96 -8.69
C THR A 205 -16.30 15.52 -9.69
N PRO A 206 -15.25 14.75 -10.06
CA PRO A 206 -14.17 15.21 -10.95
C PRO A 206 -14.58 15.52 -12.40
N GLU A 207 -15.79 15.18 -12.81
CA GLU A 207 -16.28 15.37 -14.20
C GLU A 207 -16.25 16.83 -14.65
N ARG A 208 -15.79 17.06 -15.89
CA ARG A 208 -15.68 18.41 -16.46
C ARG A 208 -16.92 18.74 -17.28
N SER A 209 -17.86 19.51 -16.75
CA SER A 209 -19.05 19.97 -17.43
C SER A 209 -19.33 21.45 -17.16
N ALA A 210 -20.07 22.12 -18.06
CA ALA A 210 -20.53 23.48 -17.84
C ALA A 210 -21.51 23.57 -16.66
N SER A 211 -22.35 22.52 -16.47
CA SER A 211 -23.25 22.36 -15.34
C SER A 211 -22.49 22.45 -14.01
N ARG A 212 -21.39 21.69 -13.89
CA ARG A 212 -20.54 21.71 -12.71
C ARG A 212 -19.98 23.10 -12.42
N LYS A 213 -19.64 23.90 -13.45
CA LYS A 213 -19.10 25.25 -13.23
C LYS A 213 -20.15 26.21 -12.63
N ILE A 214 -21.42 26.04 -12.97
CA ILE A 214 -22.53 26.77 -12.36
C ILE A 214 -22.71 26.33 -10.90
N GLN A 215 -22.67 25.02 -10.66
CA GLN A 215 -22.75 24.46 -9.30
C GLN A 215 -21.59 24.94 -8.42
N GLU A 216 -20.34 25.00 -8.93
CA GLU A 216 -19.20 25.57 -8.23
C GLU A 216 -19.48 27.03 -7.79
N ALA A 217 -20.07 27.83 -8.66
CA ALA A 217 -20.38 29.23 -8.34
C ALA A 217 -21.47 29.35 -7.27
N ILE A 218 -22.54 28.55 -7.37
CA ILE A 218 -23.63 28.53 -6.36
C ILE A 218 -23.09 28.12 -4.98
N LEU A 219 -22.31 27.04 -4.93
CA LEU A 219 -21.70 26.55 -3.69
C LEU A 219 -20.66 27.52 -3.12
N ALA A 220 -19.92 28.21 -3.99
CA ALA A 220 -18.98 29.26 -3.56
C ALA A 220 -19.71 30.42 -2.87
N LEU A 221 -20.83 30.90 -3.42
CA LEU A 221 -21.66 31.92 -2.79
C LEU A 221 -22.22 31.45 -1.43
N TRP A 222 -22.64 30.18 -1.34
CA TRP A 222 -23.10 29.60 -0.08
C TRP A 222 -21.98 29.52 0.97
N LEU A 223 -20.77 29.08 0.58
CA LEU A 223 -19.61 29.05 1.49
C LEU A 223 -19.29 30.44 2.03
N GLU A 224 -19.29 31.48 1.18
CA GLU A 224 -19.01 32.86 1.59
C GLU A 224 -20.12 33.46 2.48
N HIS A 225 -21.34 32.95 2.37
CA HIS A 225 -22.42 33.31 3.30
C HIS A 225 -22.26 32.66 4.68
N LYS A 226 -21.70 31.47 4.71
CA LYS A 226 -21.61 30.64 5.94
C LYS A 226 -20.31 30.82 6.71
N TYR A 227 -19.21 31.11 6.01
CA TYR A 227 -17.85 31.15 6.58
C TYR A 227 -17.17 32.48 6.25
N THR A 228 -16.29 32.91 7.15
CA THR A 228 -15.38 34.06 6.91
C THR A 228 -14.31 33.69 5.88
N LYS A 229 -13.68 34.70 5.29
CA LYS A 229 -12.57 34.51 4.34
C LYS A 229 -11.43 33.67 4.92
N ASP A 230 -11.07 33.90 6.15
CA ASP A 230 -10.00 33.16 6.83
C ASP A 230 -10.39 31.69 7.06
N GLU A 231 -11.64 31.43 7.44
CA GLU A 231 -12.15 30.04 7.57
C GLU A 231 -12.20 29.32 6.22
N ILE A 232 -12.61 29.99 5.13
CA ILE A 232 -12.58 29.43 3.77
C ILE A 232 -11.13 29.11 3.36
N LEU A 233 -10.20 30.00 3.63
CA LEU A 233 -8.79 29.78 3.31
C LEU A 233 -8.19 28.65 4.17
N GLU A 234 -8.55 28.57 5.44
CA GLU A 234 -8.15 27.47 6.33
C GLU A 234 -8.67 26.12 5.82
N LEU A 235 -9.96 26.04 5.48
CA LEU A 235 -10.56 24.85 4.87
C LEU A 235 -9.85 24.45 3.57
N TYR A 236 -9.51 25.44 2.73
CA TYR A 236 -8.80 25.21 1.48
C TYR A 236 -7.41 24.64 1.72
N LEU A 237 -6.62 25.25 2.58
CA LEU A 237 -5.25 24.86 2.91
C LEU A 237 -5.19 23.45 3.51
N ASN A 238 -6.21 23.03 4.26
CA ASN A 238 -6.29 21.70 4.84
C ASN A 238 -6.84 20.60 3.90
N ARG A 239 -7.34 20.97 2.70
CA ARG A 239 -8.02 20.04 1.78
C ARG A 239 -7.36 19.88 0.41
N VAL A 240 -6.65 20.91 -0.06
CA VAL A 240 -6.11 20.92 -1.42
C VAL A 240 -5.02 19.85 -1.59
N TYR A 241 -5.04 19.21 -2.76
CA TYR A 241 -4.05 18.19 -3.13
C TYR A 241 -2.76 18.82 -3.63
N PHE A 242 -1.63 18.38 -3.12
CA PHE A 242 -0.28 18.86 -3.45
C PHE A 242 0.56 17.88 -4.29
N GLY A 243 0.02 16.74 -4.67
CA GLY A 243 0.78 15.68 -5.35
C GLY A 243 1.42 14.69 -4.38
N ALA A 244 1.90 13.56 -4.91
CA ALA A 244 2.57 12.50 -4.16
C ALA A 244 1.77 11.99 -2.94
N GLY A 245 0.43 11.98 -3.03
CA GLY A 245 -0.47 11.56 -1.94
C GLY A 245 -0.65 12.58 -0.81
N ALA A 246 -0.11 13.80 -0.93
CA ALA A 246 -0.23 14.80 0.12
C ALA A 246 -1.48 15.68 -0.08
N TYR A 247 -2.40 15.61 0.87
CA TYR A 247 -3.58 16.48 0.98
C TYR A 247 -3.42 17.41 2.18
N GLY A 248 -3.60 18.71 1.98
CA GLY A 248 -3.38 19.77 2.97
C GLY A 248 -1.91 20.17 3.12
N VAL A 249 -1.71 21.44 3.58
CA VAL A 249 -0.37 22.06 3.67
C VAL A 249 0.53 21.36 4.69
N GLU A 250 -0.02 20.80 5.78
CA GLU A 250 0.77 20.09 6.78
C GLU A 250 1.38 18.82 6.20
N ALA A 251 0.55 18.01 5.52
CA ALA A 251 1.02 16.81 4.84
C ALA A 251 2.04 17.13 3.75
N ALA A 252 1.82 18.20 2.99
CA ALA A 252 2.72 18.63 1.93
C ALA A 252 4.08 19.11 2.49
N ALA A 253 4.06 19.87 3.58
CA ALA A 253 5.29 20.35 4.26
C ALA A 253 6.09 19.17 4.82
N GLN A 254 5.44 18.23 5.48
CA GLN A 254 6.07 16.99 5.97
C GLN A 254 6.62 16.15 4.81
N ARG A 255 5.82 15.96 3.75
CA ARG A 255 6.18 15.14 2.59
C ARG A 255 7.38 15.67 1.83
N TYR A 256 7.40 16.99 1.58
CA TYR A 256 8.42 17.60 0.73
C TYR A 256 9.61 18.15 1.50
N PHE A 257 9.40 18.63 2.73
CA PHE A 257 10.44 19.32 3.49
C PHE A 257 10.79 18.66 4.83
N GLY A 258 10.08 17.59 5.23
CA GLY A 258 10.34 16.85 6.46
C GLY A 258 10.11 17.65 7.74
N LYS A 259 9.26 18.69 7.68
CA LYS A 259 8.96 19.58 8.81
C LYS A 259 7.50 20.04 8.78
N PRO A 260 6.96 20.49 9.94
CA PRO A 260 5.58 20.96 10.03
C PRO A 260 5.38 22.25 9.22
N ALA A 261 4.16 22.48 8.72
CA ALA A 261 3.80 23.64 7.91
C ALA A 261 4.10 24.99 8.59
N LYS A 262 4.03 25.05 9.93
CA LYS A 262 4.40 26.23 10.73
C LYS A 262 5.89 26.62 10.64
N ALA A 263 6.75 25.72 10.18
CA ALA A 263 8.20 25.91 10.09
C ALA A 263 8.72 26.05 8.65
N VAL A 264 7.83 26.14 7.64
CA VAL A 264 8.26 26.32 6.24
C VAL A 264 8.84 27.72 6.03
N THR A 265 9.84 27.84 5.18
CA THR A 265 10.44 29.11 4.75
C THR A 265 9.59 29.80 3.67
N LEU A 266 9.90 31.05 3.34
CA LEU A 266 9.21 31.76 2.25
C LEU A 266 9.37 31.06 0.89
N ALA A 267 10.55 30.52 0.58
CA ALA A 267 10.80 29.75 -0.64
C ALA A 267 9.97 28.46 -0.69
N GLU A 268 9.83 27.76 0.43
CA GLU A 268 9.02 26.55 0.55
C GLU A 268 7.51 26.86 0.48
N ALA A 269 7.06 27.93 1.12
CA ALA A 269 5.69 28.42 1.02
C ALA A 269 5.30 28.77 -0.43
N ALA A 270 6.18 29.46 -1.15
CA ALA A 270 6.00 29.75 -2.57
C ALA A 270 5.98 28.49 -3.43
N MET A 271 6.80 27.50 -3.13
CA MET A 271 6.77 26.21 -3.81
C MET A 271 5.42 25.51 -3.57
N LEU A 272 4.94 25.40 -2.32
CA LEU A 272 3.64 24.80 -2.02
C LEU A 272 2.51 25.53 -2.76
N GLY A 273 2.46 26.87 -2.73
CA GLY A 273 1.47 27.66 -3.48
C GLY A 273 1.51 27.38 -4.98
N GLY A 274 2.70 27.13 -5.53
CA GLY A 274 2.88 26.82 -6.95
C GLY A 274 2.41 25.44 -7.37
N LEU A 275 2.45 24.43 -6.47
CA LEU A 275 2.10 23.05 -6.79
C LEU A 275 0.62 22.86 -7.14
N VAL A 276 -0.28 23.66 -6.58
CA VAL A 276 -1.74 23.50 -6.67
C VAL A 276 -2.25 23.53 -8.12
N GLN A 277 -1.58 24.25 -9.01
CA GLN A 277 -1.94 24.33 -10.42
C GLN A 277 -1.89 22.98 -11.13
N ALA A 278 -0.90 22.14 -10.83
CA ALA A 278 -0.69 20.84 -11.46
C ALA A 278 0.09 19.90 -10.52
N PRO A 279 -0.53 19.45 -9.42
CA PRO A 279 0.17 18.83 -8.28
C PRO A 279 1.03 17.63 -8.66
N SER A 280 0.49 16.72 -9.49
CA SER A 280 1.23 15.50 -9.90
C SER A 280 2.38 15.81 -10.86
N ARG A 281 2.26 16.85 -11.70
CA ARG A 281 3.27 17.23 -12.70
C ARG A 281 4.39 18.07 -12.09
N LEU A 282 4.04 18.94 -11.12
CA LEU A 282 4.96 19.87 -10.47
C LEU A 282 5.54 19.32 -9.17
N ALA A 283 5.19 18.09 -8.77
CA ALA A 283 5.72 17.47 -7.55
C ALA A 283 7.25 17.55 -7.53
N PRO A 284 7.88 18.18 -6.51
CA PRO A 284 9.30 18.48 -6.53
C PRO A 284 10.21 17.26 -6.44
N ASN A 285 9.68 16.12 -6.00
CA ASN A 285 10.35 14.82 -6.02
C ASN A 285 10.42 14.21 -7.44
N ARG A 286 9.61 14.70 -8.40
CA ARG A 286 9.59 14.24 -9.80
C ARG A 286 10.17 15.26 -10.76
N ASN A 287 9.90 16.56 -10.53
CA ASN A 287 10.29 17.63 -11.45
C ASN A 287 10.68 18.89 -10.66
N LEU A 288 11.82 18.83 -9.97
CA LEU A 288 12.32 19.94 -9.17
C LEU A 288 12.52 21.25 -9.97
N PRO A 289 13.10 21.25 -11.19
CA PRO A 289 13.26 22.48 -11.95
C PRO A 289 11.92 23.17 -12.26
N ALA A 290 10.89 22.42 -12.66
CA ALA A 290 9.57 22.99 -12.94
C ALA A 290 8.88 23.50 -11.65
N ALA A 291 9.04 22.81 -10.53
CA ALA A 291 8.54 23.26 -9.23
C ALA A 291 9.19 24.57 -8.79
N GLN A 292 10.52 24.71 -8.93
CA GLN A 292 11.27 25.92 -8.62
C GLN A 292 10.91 27.09 -9.56
N ALA A 293 10.80 26.84 -10.86
CA ALA A 293 10.35 27.86 -11.81
C ALA A 293 8.94 28.38 -11.48
N ARG A 294 8.04 27.49 -11.04
CA ARG A 294 6.69 27.90 -10.61
C ARG A 294 6.72 28.64 -9.27
N ALA A 295 7.56 28.24 -8.31
CA ALA A 295 7.76 28.96 -7.06
C ALA A 295 8.27 30.39 -7.27
N ALA A 296 9.16 30.57 -8.24
CA ALA A 296 9.64 31.95 -8.60
C ALA A 296 8.49 32.85 -9.10
N GLN A 297 7.52 32.29 -9.85
CA GLN A 297 6.32 33.05 -10.27
C GLN A 297 5.43 33.40 -9.07
N VAL A 298 5.33 32.51 -8.07
CA VAL A 298 4.59 32.78 -6.83
C VAL A 298 5.28 33.93 -6.05
N LEU A 299 6.61 33.86 -5.89
CA LEU A 299 7.39 34.91 -5.21
C LEU A 299 7.20 36.25 -5.87
N ALA A 300 7.29 36.35 -7.22
CA ALA A 300 7.02 37.57 -7.95
C ALA A 300 5.60 38.12 -7.72
N ALA A 301 4.60 37.21 -7.71
CA ALA A 301 3.21 37.59 -7.41
C ALA A 301 3.03 38.10 -5.97
N MET A 302 3.77 37.54 -5.01
CA MET A 302 3.74 37.98 -3.61
C MET A 302 4.41 39.35 -3.44
N GLU A 303 5.48 39.61 -4.18
CA GLU A 303 6.15 40.92 -4.23
C GLU A 303 5.24 42.00 -4.83
N ASP A 304 4.63 41.71 -6.01
CA ASP A 304 3.68 42.62 -6.69
C ASP A 304 2.49 43.02 -5.77
N LEU A 305 2.07 42.14 -4.87
CA LEU A 305 0.97 42.42 -3.95
C LEU A 305 1.41 42.93 -2.58
N GLY A 306 2.70 43.13 -2.36
CA GLY A 306 3.26 43.59 -1.09
C GLY A 306 3.13 42.57 0.03
N PHE A 307 2.92 41.26 -0.31
CA PHE A 307 2.85 40.15 0.67
C PHE A 307 4.22 39.67 1.14
N ALA A 308 5.27 39.97 0.36
CA ALA A 308 6.66 39.73 0.70
C ALA A 308 7.52 40.95 0.34
N LYS A 309 8.55 41.21 1.13
CA LYS A 309 9.49 42.34 0.86
C LYS A 309 10.44 41.93 -0.27
N PRO A 310 10.86 42.89 -1.15
CA PRO A 310 11.80 42.57 -2.24
C PRO A 310 13.10 41.92 -1.78
N ALA A 311 13.62 42.31 -0.61
CA ALA A 311 14.82 41.71 -0.02
C ALA A 311 14.61 40.20 0.32
N ASP A 312 13.45 39.84 0.92
CA ASP A 312 13.15 38.49 1.29
C ASP A 312 12.91 37.60 0.05
N VAL A 313 12.27 38.17 -0.99
CA VAL A 313 12.07 37.51 -2.29
C VAL A 313 13.41 37.20 -2.96
N LYS A 314 14.35 38.19 -2.95
CA LYS A 314 15.69 38.01 -3.50
C LYS A 314 16.44 36.86 -2.79
N VAL A 315 16.35 36.77 -1.48
CA VAL A 315 16.94 35.66 -0.70
C VAL A 315 16.27 34.31 -1.06
N ALA A 316 14.95 34.29 -1.15
CA ALA A 316 14.20 33.08 -1.51
C ALA A 316 14.51 32.56 -2.93
N LEU A 317 14.75 33.49 -3.89
CA LEU A 317 15.17 33.15 -5.25
C LEU A 317 16.64 32.68 -5.30
N ALA A 318 17.52 33.24 -4.49
CA ALA A 318 18.92 32.81 -4.39
C ALA A 318 19.07 31.42 -3.69
N GLN A 319 18.14 31.08 -2.80
CA GLN A 319 18.08 29.82 -2.07
C GLN A 319 16.74 29.12 -2.31
N PRO A 320 16.49 28.60 -3.52
CA PRO A 320 15.22 27.99 -3.86
C PRO A 320 14.97 26.73 -3.03
N ALA A 321 13.72 26.50 -2.69
CA ALA A 321 13.32 25.33 -1.93
C ALA A 321 13.74 24.03 -2.64
N ARG A 322 14.19 23.08 -1.85
CA ARG A 322 14.53 21.71 -2.28
C ARG A 322 13.82 20.73 -1.39
N PRO A 323 13.32 19.62 -1.93
CA PRO A 323 12.79 18.57 -1.08
C PRO A 323 13.90 18.08 -0.14
N ALA A 324 13.57 17.91 1.13
CA ALA A 324 14.44 17.19 2.04
C ALA A 324 14.66 15.81 1.42
N GLY A 325 15.90 15.41 1.22
CA GLY A 325 16.23 14.07 0.73
C GLY A 325 15.42 13.05 1.54
N ALA A 326 14.92 12.03 0.90
CA ALA A 326 13.88 11.11 1.39
C ALA A 326 14.14 10.57 2.82
N ARG A 327 13.81 11.37 3.81
CA ARG A 327 13.68 10.96 5.23
C ARG A 327 12.24 10.52 5.51
N GLY A 328 11.67 9.62 4.75
CA GLY A 328 10.31 9.15 5.02
C GLY A 328 9.52 8.64 3.83
N GLY A 329 10.16 8.41 2.67
CA GLY A 329 9.48 7.91 1.47
C GLY A 329 9.97 6.55 0.98
N GLY A 330 11.08 6.02 1.53
CA GLY A 330 11.69 4.76 1.11
C GLY A 330 10.89 3.54 1.57
N SER A 331 11.58 2.55 2.05
CA SER A 331 11.02 1.27 2.50
C SER A 331 9.99 1.39 3.65
N ALA A 332 9.97 2.50 4.39
CA ALA A 332 8.95 2.78 5.41
C ALA A 332 7.50 2.78 4.85
N ASN A 333 7.33 3.04 3.56
CA ASN A 333 6.00 2.94 2.94
C ASN A 333 5.50 1.50 2.84
N TYR A 334 6.37 0.50 2.66
CA TYR A 334 5.96 -0.92 2.72
C TYR A 334 5.44 -1.30 4.11
N VAL A 335 6.05 -0.71 5.17
CA VAL A 335 5.55 -0.85 6.54
C VAL A 335 4.20 -0.20 6.69
N ALA A 336 4.03 1.01 6.15
CA ALA A 336 2.77 1.74 6.25
C ALA A 336 1.64 1.03 5.50
N ASP A 337 1.92 0.43 4.35
CA ASP A 337 0.94 -0.37 3.62
C ASP A 337 0.56 -1.62 4.42
N LEU A 338 1.53 -2.35 4.98
CA LEU A 338 1.24 -3.48 5.86
C LEU A 338 0.38 -3.07 7.07
N VAL A 339 0.65 -1.90 7.67
CA VAL A 339 -0.17 -1.37 8.78
C VAL A 339 -1.62 -1.16 8.32
N MET A 340 -1.82 -0.59 7.12
CA MET A 340 -3.16 -0.38 6.57
C MET A 340 -3.87 -1.70 6.25
N ASP A 341 -3.15 -2.67 5.70
CA ASP A 341 -3.70 -3.99 5.33
C ASP A 341 -4.24 -4.75 6.56
N VAL A 342 -3.58 -4.59 7.72
CA VAL A 342 -3.97 -5.28 8.96
C VAL A 342 -4.81 -4.43 9.91
N LEU A 343 -4.96 -3.12 9.66
CA LEU A 343 -5.66 -2.20 10.58
C LEU A 343 -7.13 -2.56 10.77
N ASP A 344 -7.80 -2.95 9.70
CA ASP A 344 -9.22 -3.28 9.70
C ASP A 344 -9.56 -4.48 10.59
N ASP A 345 -8.61 -5.38 10.83
CA ASP A 345 -8.78 -6.52 11.74
C ASP A 345 -8.83 -6.09 13.22
N PHE A 346 -8.21 -4.95 13.55
CA PHE A 346 -8.15 -4.42 14.93
C PHE A 346 -9.13 -3.27 15.16
N LEU A 347 -9.46 -2.52 14.11
CA LEU A 347 -10.27 -1.31 14.21
C LEU A 347 -11.09 -1.09 12.92
N PRO A 348 -12.19 -1.83 12.71
CA PRO A 348 -12.92 -1.82 11.44
C PRO A 348 -13.63 -0.50 11.14
N LYS A 349 -13.85 0.38 12.13
CA LYS A 349 -14.46 1.71 11.94
C LYS A 349 -13.86 2.72 12.92
N PHE A 350 -13.48 3.87 12.40
CA PHE A 350 -13.07 5.04 13.19
C PHE A 350 -13.47 6.33 12.45
N GLU A 351 -13.94 7.32 13.19
CA GLU A 351 -14.44 8.60 12.63
C GLU A 351 -13.52 9.78 12.94
N SER A 352 -12.48 9.57 13.75
CA SER A 352 -11.52 10.59 14.17
C SER A 352 -10.10 10.17 13.80
N ASP A 353 -9.20 11.15 13.78
CA ASP A 353 -7.77 10.90 13.58
C ASP A 353 -7.25 9.87 14.58
N ILE A 354 -6.40 8.98 14.09
CA ILE A 354 -5.75 7.95 14.89
C ILE A 354 -4.24 8.01 14.78
N VAL A 355 -3.59 7.59 15.84
CA VAL A 355 -2.13 7.46 15.94
C VAL A 355 -1.82 5.99 16.18
N ILE A 356 -1.09 5.38 15.27
CA ILE A 356 -0.67 3.98 15.33
C ILE A 356 0.80 3.95 15.75
N ALA A 357 1.09 3.40 16.90
CA ALA A 357 2.45 3.08 17.30
C ALA A 357 2.83 1.71 16.77
N THR A 358 3.86 1.64 15.95
CA THR A 358 4.39 0.39 15.42
C THR A 358 5.54 -0.15 16.27
N THR A 359 5.96 -1.38 15.96
CA THR A 359 7.14 -2.02 16.53
C THR A 359 8.43 -1.69 15.79
N VAL A 360 8.34 -0.99 14.65
CA VAL A 360 9.45 -0.72 13.73
C VAL A 360 10.45 0.25 14.36
N ASP A 361 11.72 -0.07 14.20
CA ASP A 361 12.84 0.77 14.61
C ASP A 361 13.39 1.50 13.40
N THR A 362 13.44 2.83 13.44
CA THR A 362 13.87 3.64 12.30
C THR A 362 15.31 3.41 11.90
N THR A 363 16.19 3.11 12.87
CA THR A 363 17.60 2.81 12.60
C THR A 363 17.74 1.47 11.92
N LEU A 364 17.03 0.44 12.40
CA LEU A 364 17.01 -0.88 11.78
C LEU A 364 16.36 -0.86 10.40
N GLN A 365 15.26 -0.11 10.24
CA GLN A 365 14.60 0.07 8.96
C GLN A 365 15.54 0.68 7.90
N ALA A 366 16.23 1.77 8.28
CA ALA A 366 17.20 2.43 7.41
C ALA A 366 18.42 1.51 7.10
N ALA A 367 18.89 0.75 8.09
CA ALA A 367 19.97 -0.21 7.89
C ALA A 367 19.57 -1.34 6.94
N GLY A 368 18.34 -1.85 7.04
CA GLY A 368 17.81 -2.88 6.16
C GLY A 368 17.65 -2.39 4.72
N GLU A 369 17.08 -1.21 4.53
CA GLU A 369 16.98 -0.57 3.21
C GLU A 369 18.36 -0.37 2.60
N LYS A 370 19.30 0.21 3.35
CA LYS A 370 20.66 0.44 2.89
C LYS A 370 21.36 -0.86 2.50
N ALA A 371 21.33 -1.90 3.33
CA ALA A 371 22.00 -3.16 3.06
C ALA A 371 21.46 -3.83 1.78
N LEU A 372 20.14 -3.80 1.56
CA LEU A 372 19.51 -4.38 0.38
C LEU A 372 19.82 -3.57 -0.88
N VAL A 373 19.60 -2.25 -0.82
CA VAL A 373 19.70 -1.37 -1.99
C VAL A 373 21.14 -1.22 -2.46
N ASP A 374 22.10 -1.07 -1.53
CA ASP A 374 23.53 -0.95 -1.87
C ASP A 374 24.00 -2.22 -2.58
N GLU A 375 23.65 -3.41 -2.11
CA GLU A 375 24.05 -4.67 -2.72
C GLU A 375 23.42 -4.86 -4.11
N LEU A 376 22.12 -4.52 -4.26
CA LEU A 376 21.45 -4.58 -5.55
C LEU A 376 22.02 -3.55 -6.55
N ASN A 377 22.42 -2.37 -6.07
CA ASN A 377 23.06 -1.36 -6.93
C ASN A 377 24.46 -1.79 -7.36
N LEU A 378 25.22 -2.40 -6.44
CA LEU A 378 26.60 -2.81 -6.69
C LEU A 378 26.67 -4.07 -7.58
N LYS A 379 25.84 -5.07 -7.32
CA LYS A 379 25.97 -6.41 -7.91
C LYS A 379 24.74 -6.89 -8.68
N GLY A 380 23.55 -6.27 -8.50
CA GLY A 380 22.29 -6.74 -9.07
C GLY A 380 22.37 -6.98 -10.58
N ALA A 381 22.81 -6.00 -11.34
CA ALA A 381 22.93 -6.12 -12.80
C ALA A 381 23.92 -7.24 -13.23
N LYS A 382 25.05 -7.40 -12.52
CA LYS A 382 26.04 -8.44 -12.80
C LYS A 382 25.46 -9.85 -12.63
N PHE A 383 24.63 -10.02 -11.60
CA PHE A 383 24.07 -11.32 -11.23
C PHE A 383 22.63 -11.53 -11.71
N ASN A 384 22.09 -10.63 -12.52
CA ASN A 384 20.69 -10.64 -12.98
C ASN A 384 19.72 -10.74 -11.80
N VAL A 385 19.84 -9.81 -10.84
CA VAL A 385 18.96 -9.68 -9.68
C VAL A 385 18.34 -8.30 -9.70
N GLY A 386 17.04 -8.23 -9.93
CA GLY A 386 16.29 -6.98 -10.03
C GLY A 386 15.68 -6.53 -8.72
N GLN A 387 15.31 -7.48 -7.86
CA GLN A 387 14.51 -7.25 -6.67
C GLN A 387 15.00 -8.02 -5.44
N GLY A 388 14.51 -7.59 -4.28
CA GLY A 388 14.76 -8.26 -3.02
C GLY A 388 13.79 -7.82 -1.93
N ALA A 389 13.78 -8.57 -0.83
CA ALA A 389 13.07 -8.24 0.39
C ALA A 389 13.92 -8.57 1.62
N LEU A 390 13.73 -7.78 2.68
CA LEU A 390 14.33 -8.05 3.98
C LEU A 390 13.25 -7.92 5.05
N VAL A 391 13.16 -8.92 5.92
CA VAL A 391 12.29 -8.91 7.11
C VAL A 391 13.14 -9.16 8.33
N SER A 392 13.00 -8.34 9.36
CA SER A 392 13.69 -8.52 10.64
C SER A 392 12.70 -8.44 11.79
N LEU A 393 12.66 -9.46 12.63
CA LEU A 393 11.75 -9.61 13.75
C LEU A 393 12.52 -9.74 15.06
N ARG A 394 11.92 -9.28 16.16
CA ARG A 394 12.29 -9.81 17.48
C ARG A 394 11.76 -11.25 17.60
N PRO A 395 12.34 -12.06 18.51
CA PRO A 395 11.88 -13.44 18.71
C PRO A 395 10.43 -13.57 19.18
N ASP A 396 9.82 -12.49 19.69
CA ASP A 396 8.41 -12.40 20.07
C ASP A 396 7.47 -12.08 18.88
N GLY A 397 8.01 -11.91 17.66
CA GLY A 397 7.28 -11.60 16.46
C GLY A 397 7.16 -10.11 16.12
N ALA A 398 7.65 -9.21 16.96
CA ALA A 398 7.63 -7.77 16.69
C ALA A 398 8.49 -7.43 15.45
N ILE A 399 7.88 -6.87 14.40
CA ILE A 399 8.58 -6.46 13.19
C ILE A 399 9.44 -5.23 13.52
N ARG A 400 10.77 -5.38 13.39
CA ARG A 400 11.72 -4.30 13.65
C ARG A 400 12.15 -3.56 12.39
N ALA A 401 12.22 -4.28 11.26
CA ALA A 401 12.45 -3.71 9.93
C ALA A 401 11.74 -4.56 8.86
N LEU A 402 11.23 -3.91 7.83
CA LEU A 402 10.59 -4.57 6.70
C LEU A 402 10.84 -3.77 5.42
N VAL A 403 11.56 -4.37 4.48
CA VAL A 403 11.90 -3.80 3.17
C VAL A 403 11.25 -4.69 2.10
N GLY A 404 10.23 -4.19 1.43
CA GLY A 404 9.44 -4.97 0.46
C GLY A 404 9.92 -4.89 -0.98
N GLY A 405 11.03 -4.20 -1.26
CA GLY A 405 11.57 -4.04 -2.60
C GLY A 405 12.73 -3.06 -2.67
N ARG A 406 13.36 -2.95 -3.84
CA ARG A 406 14.49 -2.06 -4.09
C ARG A 406 14.13 -0.58 -4.02
N ASP A 407 12.97 -0.21 -4.56
CA ASP A 407 12.49 1.18 -4.62
C ASP A 407 10.96 1.20 -4.60
N TYR A 408 10.38 1.73 -3.52
CA TYR A 408 8.93 1.84 -3.36
C TYR A 408 8.28 2.76 -4.42
N ALA A 409 8.99 3.80 -4.87
CA ALA A 409 8.45 4.72 -5.87
C ALA A 409 8.28 4.05 -7.25
N GLN A 410 9.12 3.06 -7.56
CA GLN A 410 9.03 2.29 -8.80
C GLN A 410 8.07 1.10 -8.68
N SER A 411 8.01 0.44 -7.51
CA SER A 411 7.14 -0.71 -7.29
C SER A 411 6.63 -0.71 -5.84
N GLN A 412 5.33 -0.56 -5.68
CA GLN A 412 4.65 -0.60 -4.37
C GLN A 412 4.33 -2.05 -3.94
N PHE A 413 4.56 -3.04 -4.80
CA PHE A 413 4.36 -4.44 -4.48
C PHE A 413 5.28 -4.86 -3.33
N ASN A 414 4.68 -5.21 -2.19
CA ASN A 414 5.39 -5.58 -0.97
C ASN A 414 5.85 -7.04 -1.02
N ARG A 415 7.06 -7.29 -1.48
CA ARG A 415 7.58 -8.66 -1.62
C ARG A 415 7.81 -9.35 -0.29
N ALA A 416 7.96 -8.59 0.78
CA ALA A 416 8.14 -9.14 2.12
C ALA A 416 6.88 -9.86 2.66
N THR A 417 5.69 -9.39 2.29
CA THR A 417 4.41 -9.87 2.81
C THR A 417 3.56 -10.59 1.77
N THR A 418 3.69 -10.22 0.48
CA THR A 418 2.76 -10.64 -0.57
C THR A 418 3.38 -11.60 -1.58
N ALA A 419 4.69 -11.48 -1.89
CA ALA A 419 5.34 -12.36 -2.86
C ALA A 419 5.48 -13.78 -2.31
N LYS A 420 4.88 -14.74 -3.01
CA LYS A 420 5.06 -16.18 -2.73
C LYS A 420 6.24 -16.69 -3.56
N ARG A 421 7.26 -17.22 -2.89
CA ARG A 421 8.52 -17.64 -3.50
C ARG A 421 8.99 -18.96 -2.92
N GLN A 422 9.64 -19.78 -3.72
CA GLN A 422 10.15 -21.09 -3.28
C GLN A 422 11.30 -20.91 -2.29
N PRO A 423 11.18 -21.34 -1.03
CA PRO A 423 12.24 -21.20 -0.03
C PRO A 423 13.45 -22.10 -0.31
N GLY A 424 13.29 -23.12 -1.14
CA GLY A 424 14.33 -24.08 -1.40
C GLY A 424 14.87 -24.69 -0.10
N SER A 425 16.17 -24.80 0.02
CA SER A 425 16.82 -25.37 1.20
C SER A 425 16.59 -24.61 2.52
N ALA A 426 16.01 -23.38 2.50
CA ALA A 426 15.60 -22.72 3.73
C ALA A 426 14.37 -23.39 4.39
N PHE A 427 13.71 -24.31 3.69
CA PHE A 427 12.62 -25.12 4.24
C PHE A 427 13.13 -26.36 5.01
N LYS A 428 14.38 -26.80 4.81
CA LYS A 428 14.92 -28.01 5.45
C LYS A 428 14.84 -28.06 6.98
N PRO A 429 14.95 -26.95 7.74
CA PRO A 429 14.80 -27.00 9.18
C PRO A 429 13.48 -27.63 9.65
N PHE A 430 12.39 -27.49 8.90
CA PHE A 430 11.12 -28.14 9.23
C PHE A 430 11.16 -29.66 9.06
N VAL A 431 11.88 -30.14 8.05
CA VAL A 431 12.12 -31.57 7.81
C VAL A 431 12.96 -32.18 8.94
N TYR A 432 14.04 -31.50 9.30
CA TYR A 432 14.94 -31.95 10.36
C TYR A 432 14.25 -31.86 11.73
N LEU A 433 13.48 -30.83 12.00
CA LEU A 433 12.69 -30.74 13.24
C LEU A 433 11.72 -31.93 13.34
N ALA A 434 10.99 -32.24 12.27
CA ALA A 434 10.10 -33.40 12.24
C ALA A 434 10.86 -34.68 12.51
N ALA A 435 12.07 -34.86 11.97
CA ALA A 435 12.92 -36.01 12.21
C ALA A 435 13.40 -36.12 13.67
N LEU A 436 13.80 -34.99 14.27
CA LEU A 436 14.20 -34.96 15.69
C LEU A 436 13.04 -35.25 16.64
N GLU A 437 11.83 -34.78 16.32
CA GLU A 437 10.59 -35.09 17.08
C GLU A 437 10.17 -36.56 16.94
N HIS A 438 10.65 -37.28 15.91
CA HIS A 438 10.50 -38.72 15.76
C HIS A 438 11.64 -39.52 16.41
N GLY A 439 12.42 -38.89 17.29
CA GLY A 439 13.43 -39.58 18.11
C GLY A 439 14.84 -39.59 17.51
N LEU A 440 15.06 -38.99 16.35
CA LEU A 440 16.42 -38.84 15.83
C LEU A 440 17.19 -37.71 16.59
N THR A 441 18.50 -37.73 16.46
CA THR A 441 19.40 -36.74 17.11
C THR A 441 20.32 -36.12 16.09
N PRO A 442 21.00 -34.98 16.41
CA PRO A 442 22.00 -34.39 15.53
C PRO A 442 23.13 -35.35 15.12
N ASP A 443 23.42 -36.31 15.94
CA ASP A 443 24.50 -37.30 15.73
C ASP A 443 24.02 -38.58 15.01
N THR A 444 22.73 -38.70 14.75
CA THR A 444 22.16 -39.80 13.95
C THR A 444 22.73 -39.76 12.54
N VAL A 445 23.23 -40.90 12.07
CA VAL A 445 23.83 -41.02 10.74
C VAL A 445 22.77 -41.42 9.71
N ARG A 446 22.82 -40.81 8.53
CA ARG A 446 22.06 -41.19 7.34
C ARG A 446 22.99 -41.19 6.12
N GLU A 447 22.62 -41.98 5.14
CA GLU A 447 23.39 -42.16 3.92
C GLU A 447 23.14 -40.95 2.94
N ASP A 448 24.21 -40.28 2.56
CA ASP A 448 24.27 -39.34 1.46
C ASP A 448 24.67 -40.07 0.18
N ALA A 449 23.70 -40.61 -0.53
CA ALA A 449 23.85 -41.40 -1.75
C ALA A 449 22.74 -41.08 -2.74
N PRO A 450 22.84 -41.43 -4.01
CA PRO A 450 21.77 -41.28 -4.99
C PRO A 450 20.43 -41.81 -4.47
N VAL A 451 19.35 -41.04 -4.75
CA VAL A 451 17.99 -41.38 -4.32
C VAL A 451 17.09 -41.39 -5.53
N ASN A 452 16.27 -42.48 -5.66
CA ASN A 452 15.21 -42.57 -6.65
C ASN A 452 13.85 -42.75 -5.93
N ILE A 453 12.93 -41.82 -6.16
CA ILE A 453 11.57 -41.87 -5.62
C ILE A 453 10.59 -41.85 -6.78
N LYS A 454 10.14 -43.03 -7.20
CA LYS A 454 9.17 -43.17 -8.31
C LYS A 454 9.58 -42.42 -9.59
N GLY A 455 10.87 -42.52 -9.94
CA GLY A 455 11.45 -41.87 -11.13
C GLY A 455 11.99 -40.48 -10.89
N TRP A 456 11.76 -39.85 -9.74
CA TRP A 456 12.39 -38.59 -9.36
C TRP A 456 13.73 -38.83 -8.69
N ASN A 457 14.79 -38.22 -9.23
CA ASN A 457 16.17 -38.39 -8.78
C ASN A 457 16.74 -37.06 -8.29
N PRO A 458 16.48 -36.64 -7.03
CA PRO A 458 17.09 -35.44 -6.48
C PRO A 458 18.58 -35.60 -6.26
N GLU A 459 19.35 -34.60 -6.72
CA GLU A 459 20.81 -34.58 -6.58
C GLU A 459 21.23 -33.50 -5.58
N ASN A 460 22.43 -33.68 -4.97
CA ASN A 460 23.10 -32.63 -4.24
C ASN A 460 23.52 -31.49 -5.16
N TYR A 461 23.67 -30.28 -4.63
CA TYR A 461 24.12 -29.10 -5.41
C TYR A 461 25.45 -29.31 -6.10
N SER A 462 26.41 -29.94 -5.42
CA SER A 462 27.76 -30.26 -5.93
C SER A 462 27.80 -31.52 -6.82
N ARG A 463 26.68 -32.26 -6.89
CA ARG A 463 26.56 -33.55 -7.59
C ARG A 463 27.53 -34.65 -7.09
N ASP A 464 28.05 -34.49 -5.89
CA ASP A 464 28.85 -35.46 -5.16
C ASP A 464 28.06 -36.05 -3.97
N TYR A 465 28.53 -37.18 -3.46
CA TYR A 465 27.93 -37.88 -2.34
C TYR A 465 29.03 -38.25 -1.33
N ARG A 466 28.66 -38.15 -0.04
CA ARG A 466 29.61 -38.29 1.07
C ARG A 466 29.54 -39.63 1.79
N GLY A 467 28.56 -40.48 1.42
CA GLY A 467 28.27 -41.71 2.19
C GLY A 467 27.63 -41.40 3.54
N PRO A 468 28.00 -42.13 4.60
CA PRO A 468 27.48 -41.92 5.94
C PRO A 468 27.82 -40.52 6.49
N VAL A 469 26.80 -39.73 6.84
CA VAL A 469 26.97 -38.39 7.41
C VAL A 469 26.02 -38.21 8.60
N THR A 470 26.41 -37.39 9.58
CA THR A 470 25.52 -37.02 10.68
C THR A 470 24.40 -36.08 10.18
N LEU A 471 23.25 -36.02 10.87
CA LEU A 471 22.22 -35.06 10.54
C LEU A 471 22.71 -33.62 10.71
N ARG A 472 23.61 -33.36 11.65
CA ARG A 472 24.28 -32.09 11.87
C ARG A 472 25.02 -31.65 10.62
N ASP A 473 25.92 -32.48 10.11
CA ASP A 473 26.70 -32.18 8.91
C ASP A 473 25.83 -32.08 7.66
N ALA A 474 24.83 -32.97 7.54
CA ALA A 474 23.90 -32.96 6.42
C ALA A 474 23.09 -31.66 6.34
N LEU A 475 22.64 -31.10 7.48
CA LEU A 475 21.95 -29.81 7.51
C LEU A 475 22.92 -28.66 7.25
N ALA A 476 24.12 -28.69 7.85
CA ALA A 476 25.15 -27.66 7.70
C ALA A 476 25.58 -27.52 6.23
N LEU A 477 25.85 -28.63 5.57
CA LEU A 477 26.22 -28.70 4.16
C LEU A 477 25.02 -28.63 3.20
N SER A 478 23.80 -28.68 3.75
CA SER A 478 22.54 -28.59 2.98
C SER A 478 22.37 -29.73 1.97
N LEU A 479 22.73 -30.97 2.34
CA LEU A 479 22.61 -32.14 1.47
C LEU A 479 21.15 -32.42 1.12
N ASN A 480 20.85 -32.55 -0.19
CA ASN A 480 19.48 -32.74 -0.68
C ASN A 480 19.00 -34.16 -0.44
N THR A 481 19.86 -35.15 -0.74
CA THR A 481 19.54 -36.57 -0.64
C THR A 481 19.15 -36.98 0.77
N VAL A 482 19.89 -36.50 1.77
CA VAL A 482 19.60 -36.75 3.19
C VAL A 482 18.29 -36.09 3.60
N ALA A 483 18.04 -34.83 3.22
CA ALA A 483 16.79 -34.13 3.51
C ALA A 483 15.59 -34.87 2.90
N VAL A 484 15.71 -35.36 1.67
CA VAL A 484 14.66 -36.11 0.98
C VAL A 484 14.43 -37.47 1.66
N ARG A 485 15.48 -38.20 2.06
CA ARG A 485 15.35 -39.46 2.83
C ARG A 485 14.62 -39.21 4.14
N LEU A 486 14.99 -38.17 4.90
CA LEU A 486 14.31 -37.81 6.15
C LEU A 486 12.86 -37.46 5.91
N GLY A 487 12.56 -36.62 4.86
CA GLY A 487 11.20 -36.25 4.52
C GLY A 487 10.31 -37.48 4.12
N GLN A 488 10.91 -38.50 3.53
CA GLN A 488 10.20 -39.81 3.27
C GLN A 488 10.04 -40.62 4.54
N GLU A 489 11.07 -40.66 5.40
CA GLU A 489 11.08 -41.39 6.66
C GLU A 489 9.96 -40.90 7.63
N VAL A 490 9.87 -39.57 7.83
CA VAL A 490 8.85 -38.98 8.72
C VAL A 490 7.49 -38.82 8.02
N GLY A 491 7.48 -38.89 6.70
CA GLY A 491 6.33 -38.66 5.85
C GLY A 491 6.11 -37.17 5.48
N PRO A 492 5.81 -36.87 4.20
CA PRO A 492 5.61 -35.49 3.73
C PRO A 492 4.50 -34.71 4.45
N ARG A 493 3.44 -35.40 4.90
CA ARG A 493 2.35 -34.79 5.68
C ARG A 493 2.83 -34.28 7.03
N THR A 494 3.69 -35.03 7.71
CA THR A 494 4.29 -34.61 8.99
C THR A 494 5.15 -33.39 8.81
N VAL A 495 5.92 -33.30 7.73
CA VAL A 495 6.73 -32.13 7.39
C VAL A 495 5.85 -30.89 7.19
N VAL A 496 4.75 -31.02 6.44
CA VAL A 496 3.76 -29.93 6.24
C VAL A 496 3.16 -29.51 7.57
N GLN A 497 2.70 -30.45 8.40
CA GLN A 497 2.12 -30.15 9.73
C GLN A 497 3.13 -29.44 10.65
N THR A 498 4.41 -29.83 10.60
CA THR A 498 5.47 -29.18 11.35
C THR A 498 5.66 -27.74 10.90
N ALA A 499 5.74 -27.46 9.60
CA ALA A 499 5.86 -26.11 9.07
C ALA A 499 4.64 -25.23 9.43
N GLN A 500 3.42 -25.78 9.29
CA GLN A 500 2.17 -25.07 9.64
C GLN A 500 2.08 -24.76 11.14
N ARG A 501 2.49 -25.69 11.98
CA ARG A 501 2.54 -25.49 13.44
C ARG A 501 3.48 -24.34 13.83
N LEU A 502 4.54 -24.12 13.07
CA LEU A 502 5.48 -23.03 13.27
C LEU A 502 5.03 -21.70 12.64
N GLY A 503 3.88 -21.66 11.94
CA GLY A 503 3.28 -20.43 11.44
C GLY A 503 3.35 -20.24 9.91
N ILE A 504 3.70 -21.27 9.12
CA ILE A 504 3.55 -21.22 7.66
C ILE A 504 2.07 -21.41 7.31
N ALA A 505 1.41 -20.37 6.84
CA ALA A 505 0.00 -20.37 6.45
C ALA A 505 -0.21 -20.64 4.95
N SER A 506 0.80 -20.36 4.12
CA SER A 506 0.75 -20.62 2.67
C SER A 506 0.45 -22.10 2.39
N PRO A 507 -0.32 -22.43 1.33
CA PRO A 507 -0.62 -23.79 0.95
C PRO A 507 0.62 -24.62 0.66
N LEU A 508 0.83 -25.69 1.40
CA LEU A 508 1.97 -26.60 1.23
C LEU A 508 1.52 -27.92 0.62
N GLN A 509 2.26 -28.40 -0.37
CA GLN A 509 1.98 -29.68 -1.03
C GLN A 509 2.69 -30.83 -0.29
N ALA A 510 1.93 -31.77 0.26
CA ALA A 510 2.45 -32.92 0.98
C ALA A 510 2.97 -34.01 0.03
N ASN A 511 4.03 -33.72 -0.71
CA ASN A 511 4.72 -34.63 -1.63
C ASN A 511 6.21 -34.74 -1.29
N GLY A 512 6.93 -35.66 -1.98
CA GLY A 512 8.35 -35.92 -1.69
C GLY A 512 9.25 -34.71 -1.87
N SER A 513 8.91 -33.78 -2.76
CA SER A 513 9.73 -32.61 -3.06
C SER A 513 9.60 -31.49 -2.01
N ILE A 514 8.62 -31.56 -1.10
CA ILE A 514 8.46 -30.60 0.01
C ILE A 514 9.72 -30.54 0.87
N ALA A 515 10.47 -31.65 1.00
CA ALA A 515 11.74 -31.69 1.73
C ALA A 515 12.82 -30.74 1.15
N LEU A 516 12.66 -30.33 -0.10
CA LEU A 516 13.54 -29.37 -0.77
C LEU A 516 12.90 -27.95 -0.90
N GLY A 517 11.74 -27.71 -0.28
CA GLY A 517 11.07 -26.41 -0.25
C GLY A 517 10.52 -25.96 -1.60
N THR A 518 9.80 -26.86 -2.28
CA THR A 518 9.19 -26.56 -3.59
C THR A 518 7.84 -25.85 -3.50
N SER A 519 7.19 -25.83 -2.34
CA SER A 519 5.99 -25.01 -2.10
C SER A 519 6.39 -23.58 -1.76
N GLU A 520 5.67 -22.61 -2.32
CA GLU A 520 5.97 -21.19 -2.17
C GLU A 520 5.45 -20.64 -0.83
N VAL A 521 6.23 -19.74 -0.23
CA VAL A 521 5.91 -19.06 1.03
C VAL A 521 6.29 -17.59 0.95
N THR A 522 5.72 -16.75 1.82
CA THR A 522 6.16 -15.35 1.91
C THR A 522 7.42 -15.21 2.79
N PRO A 523 8.25 -14.18 2.57
CA PRO A 523 9.38 -13.90 3.46
C PRO A 523 8.97 -13.73 4.92
N LEU A 524 7.86 -13.04 5.19
CA LEU A 524 7.38 -12.80 6.55
C LEU A 524 7.00 -14.11 7.27
N GLU A 525 6.31 -15.04 6.59
CA GLU A 525 5.97 -16.34 7.15
C GLU A 525 7.22 -17.15 7.50
N LEU A 526 8.15 -17.22 6.57
CA LEU A 526 9.36 -18.02 6.76
C LEU A 526 10.20 -17.49 7.94
N VAL A 527 10.39 -16.15 8.03
CA VAL A 527 11.11 -15.53 9.13
C VAL A 527 10.37 -15.68 10.46
N GLY A 528 9.04 -15.56 10.45
CA GLY A 528 8.19 -15.82 11.62
C GLY A 528 8.34 -17.24 12.15
N ALA A 529 8.36 -18.23 11.25
CA ALA A 529 8.58 -19.63 11.63
C ALA A 529 9.96 -19.86 12.24
N TYR A 530 11.00 -19.20 11.75
CA TYR A 530 12.35 -19.27 12.34
C TYR A 530 12.44 -18.60 13.72
N ALA A 531 11.58 -17.64 14.03
CA ALA A 531 11.57 -17.00 15.34
C ALA A 531 11.28 -17.99 16.47
N THR A 532 10.59 -19.09 16.19
CA THR A 532 10.33 -20.16 17.17
C THR A 532 11.60 -20.85 17.65
N PHE A 533 12.64 -20.92 16.86
CA PHE A 533 13.94 -21.46 17.27
C PHE A 533 14.71 -20.45 18.14
N ALA A 534 14.63 -19.16 17.80
CA ALA A 534 15.31 -18.08 18.51
C ALA A 534 14.74 -17.84 19.91
N ASN A 535 13.43 -18.08 20.13
CA ASN A 535 12.75 -17.82 21.41
C ASN A 535 12.58 -19.04 22.32
N GLY A 536 13.16 -20.18 21.98
CA GLY A 536 13.08 -21.36 22.81
C GLY A 536 11.84 -22.25 22.59
N GLY A 537 11.16 -22.11 21.43
CA GLY A 537 10.08 -23.00 21.00
C GLY A 537 8.68 -22.48 21.21
N THR A 538 8.51 -21.19 21.44
CA THR A 538 7.18 -20.55 21.51
C THR A 538 6.71 -20.16 20.11
N GLY A 539 5.48 -20.49 19.76
CA GLY A 539 4.88 -20.10 18.48
C GLY A 539 4.71 -18.60 18.34
N VAL A 540 4.96 -18.07 17.14
CA VAL A 540 5.03 -16.64 16.87
C VAL A 540 4.03 -16.25 15.78
N ILE A 541 3.33 -15.14 16.02
CA ILE A 541 2.57 -14.43 15.00
C ILE A 541 3.27 -13.10 14.79
N PRO A 542 3.88 -12.86 13.63
CA PRO A 542 4.51 -11.57 13.33
C PRO A 542 3.50 -10.43 13.44
N TYR A 543 3.93 -9.29 14.01
CA TYR A 543 3.06 -8.14 14.17
C TYR A 543 3.81 -6.82 14.02
N VAL A 544 3.09 -5.81 13.51
CA VAL A 544 3.62 -4.46 13.29
C VAL A 544 2.95 -3.42 14.18
N ILE A 545 1.67 -3.60 14.56
CA ILE A 545 0.92 -2.66 15.39
C ILE A 545 1.11 -2.99 16.87
N ALA A 546 1.69 -2.07 17.63
CA ALA A 546 1.81 -2.16 19.08
C ALA A 546 0.60 -1.58 19.81
N SER A 547 0.10 -0.41 19.33
CA SER A 547 -1.12 0.22 19.87
C SER A 547 -1.72 1.20 18.88
N VAL A 548 -3.02 1.46 19.03
CA VAL A 548 -3.76 2.50 18.30
C VAL A 548 -4.40 3.43 19.32
N LYS A 549 -4.25 4.73 19.14
CA LYS A 549 -4.85 5.78 19.96
C LYS A 549 -5.65 6.73 19.08
N ALA A 550 -6.74 7.26 19.58
CA ALA A 550 -7.42 8.42 18.99
C ALA A 550 -6.60 9.70 19.20
N ALA A 551 -6.92 10.76 18.47
CA ALA A 551 -6.21 12.05 18.56
C ALA A 551 -6.25 12.68 19.96
N ASP A 552 -7.31 12.40 20.73
CA ASP A 552 -7.48 12.81 22.14
C ASP A 552 -6.64 11.99 23.14
N GLY A 553 -5.88 11.00 22.67
CA GLY A 553 -5.04 10.12 23.48
C GLY A 553 -5.73 8.86 23.99
N LYS A 554 -7.04 8.69 23.77
CA LYS A 554 -7.77 7.49 24.15
C LYS A 554 -7.18 6.26 23.46
N VAL A 555 -6.86 5.22 24.22
CA VAL A 555 -6.36 3.95 23.67
C VAL A 555 -7.53 3.18 23.07
N LEU A 556 -7.49 2.95 21.74
CA LEU A 556 -8.48 2.18 20.99
C LEU A 556 -8.08 0.70 20.91
N TYR A 557 -6.80 0.45 20.73
CA TYR A 557 -6.22 -0.89 20.72
C TYR A 557 -4.84 -0.87 21.40
N LYS A 558 -4.54 -1.91 22.11
CA LYS A 558 -3.20 -2.20 22.64
C LYS A 558 -2.96 -3.71 22.54
N ARG A 559 -1.88 -4.09 21.85
CA ARG A 559 -1.51 -5.51 21.78
C ARG A 559 -1.30 -6.06 23.19
N LYS A 560 -1.90 -7.21 23.42
CA LYS A 560 -1.64 -8.03 24.61
C LYS A 560 -0.56 -9.03 24.27
N ASP A 561 0.38 -9.23 25.16
CA ASP A 561 1.36 -10.29 25.00
C ASP A 561 0.63 -11.63 24.95
N GLY A 562 0.87 -12.38 23.88
CA GLY A 562 0.23 -13.67 23.67
C GLY A 562 0.86 -14.32 22.44
N GLY A 563 1.64 -15.38 22.64
CA GLY A 563 2.09 -16.26 21.57
C GLY A 563 1.12 -17.45 21.42
N LEU A 564 1.33 -18.25 20.38
CA LEU A 564 0.60 -19.52 20.16
C LEU A 564 0.94 -20.62 21.21
N GLY A 565 1.61 -20.24 22.30
CA GLY A 565 2.13 -21.19 23.29
C GLY A 565 3.35 -21.95 22.79
N ARG A 566 3.73 -23.00 23.49
CA ARG A 566 4.86 -23.85 23.10
C ARG A 566 4.50 -24.70 21.89
N VAL A 567 5.28 -24.59 20.83
CA VAL A 567 5.12 -25.35 19.57
C VAL A 567 6.31 -26.29 19.32
N ILE A 568 7.44 -26.10 19.99
CA ILE A 568 8.61 -27.00 19.93
C ILE A 568 9.08 -27.29 21.35
N GLU A 569 9.38 -28.53 21.65
CA GLU A 569 9.93 -28.92 22.96
C GLU A 569 11.38 -28.41 23.13
N PRO A 570 11.81 -27.99 24.34
CA PRO A 570 13.11 -27.39 24.58
C PRO A 570 14.30 -28.19 24.09
N ASN A 571 14.24 -29.53 24.20
CA ASN A 571 15.32 -30.40 23.70
C ASN A 571 15.42 -30.34 22.19
N ALA A 572 14.29 -30.34 21.46
CA ALA A 572 14.27 -30.23 20.00
C ALA A 572 14.80 -28.84 19.54
N VAL A 573 14.45 -27.76 20.25
CA VAL A 573 15.02 -26.42 19.99
C VAL A 573 16.53 -26.43 20.17
N SER A 574 17.02 -27.04 21.25
CA SER A 574 18.43 -27.16 21.55
C SER A 574 19.20 -27.89 20.44
N MET A 575 18.65 -29.02 19.99
CA MET A 575 19.18 -29.79 18.87
C MET A 575 19.19 -28.97 17.56
N MET A 576 18.09 -28.31 17.22
CA MET A 576 17.97 -27.48 16.02
C MET A 576 18.95 -26.31 16.06
N ASN A 577 19.05 -25.61 17.18
CA ASN A 577 19.99 -24.50 17.33
C ASN A 577 21.45 -24.92 17.19
N ALA A 578 21.81 -26.11 17.72
CA ALA A 578 23.14 -26.67 17.51
C ALA A 578 23.42 -26.97 16.03
N MET A 579 22.47 -27.62 15.34
CA MET A 579 22.62 -27.99 13.94
C MET A 579 22.62 -26.77 13.00
N MET A 580 21.75 -25.77 13.25
CA MET A 580 21.70 -24.56 12.45
C MET A 580 22.86 -23.58 12.74
N HIS A 581 23.46 -23.64 13.93
CA HIS A 581 24.71 -22.96 14.22
C HIS A 581 25.85 -23.52 13.37
N GLU A 582 25.91 -24.86 13.21
CA GLU A 582 26.96 -25.52 12.41
C GLU A 582 26.98 -25.00 10.97
N THR A 583 25.87 -24.50 10.44
CA THR A 583 25.86 -23.85 9.11
C THR A 583 26.80 -22.65 9.01
N PHE A 584 27.03 -21.92 10.12
CA PHE A 584 27.98 -20.80 10.21
C PHE A 584 29.40 -21.21 10.47
N VAL A 585 29.61 -22.38 11.08
CA VAL A 585 30.96 -22.88 11.43
C VAL A 585 31.61 -23.59 10.24
N THR A 586 30.98 -24.64 9.74
CA THR A 586 31.50 -25.48 8.66
C THR A 586 30.67 -25.43 7.39
N GLY A 587 29.44 -24.88 7.46
CA GLY A 587 28.43 -25.02 6.42
C GLY A 587 28.29 -23.82 5.48
N THR A 588 27.11 -23.77 4.86
CA THR A 588 26.80 -22.85 3.76
C THR A 588 26.66 -21.39 4.20
N ALA A 589 26.50 -21.08 5.48
CA ALA A 589 26.36 -19.74 6.04
C ALA A 589 27.68 -19.13 6.57
N LYS A 590 28.81 -19.82 6.47
CA LYS A 590 30.13 -19.40 7.02
C LYS A 590 30.52 -17.97 6.68
N LYS A 591 30.25 -17.51 5.45
CA LYS A 591 30.57 -16.14 5.02
C LYS A 591 29.71 -15.06 5.69
N ALA A 592 28.55 -15.42 6.22
CA ALA A 592 27.64 -14.51 6.88
C ALA A 592 27.89 -14.36 8.39
N GLU A 593 28.95 -14.98 8.93
CA GLU A 593 29.32 -14.84 10.33
C GLU A 593 29.47 -13.36 10.75
N VAL A 594 28.95 -13.02 11.92
CA VAL A 594 29.19 -11.75 12.62
C VAL A 594 29.99 -12.09 13.87
N PRO A 595 31.27 -11.68 13.95
CA PRO A 595 32.17 -12.09 15.03
C PRO A 595 31.62 -11.74 16.43
N GLY A 596 31.79 -12.66 17.38
CA GLY A 596 31.38 -12.49 18.76
C GLY A 596 29.89 -12.80 19.03
N TRP A 597 29.10 -13.17 18.01
CA TRP A 597 27.70 -13.49 18.16
C TRP A 597 27.42 -14.99 18.00
N ASP A 598 26.51 -15.49 18.84
CA ASP A 598 25.97 -16.84 18.68
C ASP A 598 24.85 -16.80 17.65
N LEU A 599 25.10 -17.35 16.46
CA LEU A 599 24.22 -17.27 15.29
C LEU A 599 23.81 -18.66 14.83
N ALA A 600 22.60 -18.76 14.32
CA ALA A 600 22.09 -19.93 13.64
C ALA A 600 21.26 -19.52 12.42
N GLY A 601 21.12 -20.41 11.44
CA GLY A 601 20.34 -20.06 10.25
C GLY A 601 20.48 -21.07 9.12
N LYS A 602 19.91 -20.71 7.96
CA LYS A 602 19.92 -21.59 6.79
C LYS A 602 19.89 -20.79 5.49
N THR A 603 20.68 -21.21 4.53
CA THR A 603 20.65 -20.73 3.15
C THR A 603 19.57 -21.46 2.36
N GLY A 604 18.92 -20.75 1.43
CA GLY A 604 17.98 -21.31 0.48
C GLY A 604 18.35 -20.92 -0.95
N THR A 605 18.08 -21.83 -1.88
CA THR A 605 18.22 -21.59 -3.31
C THR A 605 17.18 -22.47 -3.99
N SER A 606 16.31 -21.87 -4.81
CA SER A 606 15.36 -22.64 -5.60
C SER A 606 16.03 -23.23 -6.84
N GLN A 607 15.31 -24.11 -7.52
CA GLN A 607 15.74 -24.68 -8.77
C GLN A 607 15.99 -23.54 -9.80
N ASP A 608 16.96 -23.72 -10.67
CA ASP A 608 17.38 -22.77 -11.69
C ASP A 608 17.80 -21.38 -11.14
N PHE A 609 18.10 -21.27 -9.85
CA PHE A 609 18.53 -20.02 -9.21
C PHE A 609 17.54 -18.87 -9.35
N ARG A 610 16.23 -19.13 -9.33
CA ARG A 610 15.20 -18.10 -9.43
C ARG A 610 15.04 -17.32 -8.13
N ASP A 611 15.12 -18.04 -7.00
CA ASP A 611 14.99 -17.49 -5.66
C ASP A 611 16.22 -17.83 -4.82
N ALA A 612 16.80 -16.84 -4.20
CA ALA A 612 17.93 -17.00 -3.30
C ALA A 612 17.59 -16.42 -1.92
N TRP A 613 17.79 -17.22 -0.86
CA TRP A 613 17.38 -16.92 0.48
C TRP A 613 18.50 -17.05 1.49
N PHE A 614 18.49 -16.18 2.48
CA PHE A 614 19.22 -16.35 3.72
C PHE A 614 18.32 -16.04 4.90
N VAL A 615 18.08 -17.00 5.77
CA VAL A 615 17.37 -16.77 7.04
C VAL A 615 18.29 -17.14 8.18
N GLY A 616 18.59 -16.18 9.03
CA GLY A 616 19.49 -16.38 10.17
C GLY A 616 19.04 -15.55 11.37
N TYR A 617 19.49 -15.95 12.53
CA TYR A 617 19.09 -15.32 13.79
C TYR A 617 20.17 -15.38 14.88
N SER A 618 20.07 -14.43 15.79
CA SER A 618 20.63 -14.44 17.15
C SER A 618 19.51 -14.69 18.16
N ALA A 619 19.82 -14.71 19.44
CA ALA A 619 18.80 -14.79 20.48
C ALA A 619 17.92 -13.51 20.60
N THR A 620 18.29 -12.41 19.92
CA THR A 620 17.60 -11.11 20.02
C THR A 620 16.93 -10.66 18.71
N LEU A 621 17.35 -11.21 17.56
CA LEU A 621 16.88 -10.78 16.25
C LEU A 621 16.87 -11.93 15.25
N VAL A 622 15.80 -12.03 14.47
CA VAL A 622 15.62 -13.01 13.39
C VAL A 622 15.44 -12.26 12.09
N THR A 623 16.29 -12.52 11.11
CA THR A 623 16.31 -11.78 9.85
C THR A 623 16.35 -12.71 8.65
N GLY A 624 15.46 -12.46 7.69
CA GLY A 624 15.44 -13.13 6.41
C GLY A 624 15.65 -12.16 5.26
N VAL A 625 16.39 -12.60 4.25
CA VAL A 625 16.62 -11.89 2.99
C VAL A 625 16.24 -12.82 1.85
N TRP A 626 15.45 -12.28 0.93
CA TRP A 626 15.15 -12.87 -0.37
C TRP A 626 15.71 -11.99 -1.49
N LEU A 627 16.31 -12.59 -2.51
CA LEU A 627 16.73 -11.93 -3.74
C LEU A 627 16.28 -12.74 -4.95
N GLY A 628 15.83 -12.05 -6.00
CA GLY A 628 15.33 -12.67 -7.24
C GLY A 628 14.78 -11.65 -8.22
N ASN A 629 13.90 -12.12 -9.11
CA ASN A 629 13.24 -11.31 -10.14
C ASN A 629 11.72 -11.47 -10.07
N ASP A 630 10.96 -10.41 -10.38
CA ASP A 630 9.50 -10.44 -10.33
C ASP A 630 8.88 -11.30 -11.44
N ASP A 631 9.53 -11.35 -12.60
CA ASP A 631 9.16 -12.16 -13.76
C ASP A 631 9.55 -13.66 -13.63
N GLY A 632 10.23 -14.04 -12.53
CA GLY A 632 10.71 -15.40 -12.31
C GLY A 632 11.90 -15.79 -13.18
N GLU A 633 12.56 -14.84 -13.85
CA GLU A 633 13.82 -15.12 -14.56
C GLU A 633 14.91 -15.62 -13.59
N SER A 634 15.74 -16.55 -14.11
CA SER A 634 16.86 -17.09 -13.36
C SER A 634 17.93 -16.04 -13.11
N THR A 635 18.46 -16.02 -11.88
CA THR A 635 19.66 -15.24 -11.58
C THR A 635 20.91 -15.91 -12.15
N LYS A 636 22.01 -15.17 -12.27
CA LYS A 636 23.30 -15.73 -12.70
C LYS A 636 23.99 -16.45 -11.52
N LYS A 637 23.45 -17.63 -11.16
CA LYS A 637 23.96 -18.50 -10.09
C LYS A 637 24.03 -17.85 -8.71
N VAL A 638 23.04 -17.01 -8.36
CA VAL A 638 22.90 -16.49 -7.00
C VAL A 638 22.38 -17.59 -6.09
N SER A 639 23.09 -17.83 -5.02
CA SER A 639 22.72 -18.78 -3.97
C SER A 639 22.59 -18.07 -2.62
N GLY A 640 21.93 -18.68 -1.66
CA GLY A 640 21.73 -18.08 -0.35
C GLY A 640 23.04 -17.75 0.38
N GLY A 641 24.11 -18.48 0.13
CA GLY A 641 25.42 -18.26 0.76
C GLY A 641 26.26 -17.12 0.16
N ASN A 642 25.82 -16.50 -0.94
CA ASN A 642 26.49 -15.34 -1.54
C ASN A 642 25.68 -14.04 -1.30
N LEU A 643 25.09 -13.40 -2.33
CA LEU A 643 24.43 -12.09 -2.19
C LEU A 643 23.44 -11.97 -1.02
N PRO A 644 22.46 -12.89 -0.83
CA PRO A 644 21.55 -12.79 0.33
C PRO A 644 22.29 -12.85 1.67
N GLY A 645 23.33 -13.68 1.78
CA GLY A 645 24.17 -13.77 2.98
C GLY A 645 24.98 -12.49 3.22
N GLU A 646 25.43 -11.81 2.16
CA GLU A 646 26.15 -10.53 2.26
C GLU A 646 25.20 -9.39 2.72
N VAL A 647 23.99 -9.30 2.17
CA VAL A 647 22.96 -8.37 2.64
C VAL A 647 22.61 -8.63 4.10
N TRP A 648 22.41 -9.90 4.47
CA TRP A 648 22.11 -10.32 5.83
C TRP A 648 23.22 -9.92 6.79
N LYS A 649 24.49 -10.21 6.45
CA LYS A 649 25.66 -9.84 7.26
C LYS A 649 25.79 -8.35 7.44
N ALA A 650 25.67 -7.55 6.36
CA ALA A 650 25.76 -6.10 6.41
C ALA A 650 24.68 -5.52 7.34
N TYR A 651 23.45 -6.02 7.23
CA TYR A 651 22.36 -5.63 8.10
C TYR A 651 22.61 -6.02 9.56
N MET A 652 22.89 -7.31 9.83
CA MET A 652 23.05 -7.81 11.20
C MET A 652 24.26 -7.20 11.90
N THR A 653 25.36 -6.92 11.20
CA THR A 653 26.51 -6.20 11.77
C THR A 653 26.11 -4.83 12.30
N THR A 654 25.23 -4.12 11.58
CA THR A 654 24.70 -2.83 12.02
C THR A 654 23.67 -3.00 13.13
N ALA A 655 22.76 -3.96 12.98
CA ALA A 655 21.64 -4.17 13.90
C ALA A 655 22.08 -4.66 15.28
N LEU A 656 23.15 -5.43 15.35
CA LEU A 656 23.68 -5.98 16.61
C LEU A 656 24.74 -5.08 17.27
N LYS A 657 25.15 -4.01 16.61
CA LYS A 657 26.16 -3.09 17.14
C LYS A 657 25.72 -2.47 18.46
N GLY A 658 26.58 -2.55 19.48
CA GLY A 658 26.31 -2.00 20.81
C GLY A 658 25.38 -2.85 21.68
N GLN A 659 24.93 -4.00 21.20
CA GLN A 659 24.17 -4.96 22.01
C GLN A 659 25.12 -5.97 22.68
N THR A 660 24.69 -6.52 23.82
CA THR A 660 25.41 -7.60 24.49
C THR A 660 25.05 -8.93 23.84
N PRO A 661 26.04 -9.73 23.38
CA PRO A 661 25.77 -11.04 22.83
C PRO A 661 25.07 -11.98 23.82
N VAL A 662 24.00 -12.62 23.37
CA VAL A 662 23.23 -13.60 24.14
C VAL A 662 23.29 -14.93 23.42
N MET A 663 23.50 -16.01 24.17
CA MET A 663 23.51 -17.37 23.63
C MET A 663 22.12 -17.80 23.18
N LEU A 664 22.05 -18.56 22.11
CA LEU A 664 20.81 -19.18 21.64
C LEU A 664 20.26 -20.18 22.67
N PRO A 665 18.93 -20.30 22.80
CA PRO A 665 18.30 -21.23 23.74
C PRO A 665 18.81 -22.66 23.57
N GLY A 666 19.30 -23.27 24.64
CA GLY A 666 19.74 -24.65 24.70
C GLY A 666 20.99 -25.00 23.88
N ALA A 667 21.65 -24.02 23.24
CA ALA A 667 22.76 -24.29 22.32
C ALA A 667 23.94 -25.05 22.95
N LYS A 668 24.24 -24.79 24.22
CA LYS A 668 25.39 -25.41 24.91
C LYS A 668 25.24 -26.93 25.08
N SER A 669 24.02 -27.47 25.26
CA SER A 669 23.80 -28.87 25.61
C SER A 669 24.13 -29.85 24.49
N TRP A 670 24.08 -29.41 23.22
CA TRP A 670 24.35 -30.24 22.06
C TRP A 670 25.62 -29.89 21.28
N ARG A 671 26.17 -28.67 21.45
CA ARG A 671 27.40 -28.25 20.75
C ARG A 671 28.66 -28.87 21.31
N ASN A 672 28.71 -29.11 22.64
CA ASN A 672 29.88 -29.63 23.33
C ASN A 672 29.84 -31.16 23.52
N ARG A 673 28.87 -31.83 22.91
CA ARG A 673 28.84 -33.30 22.93
C ARG A 673 29.82 -33.83 21.91
N ALA A 674 30.76 -34.67 22.37
CA ALA A 674 31.61 -35.44 21.44
C ALA A 674 30.70 -36.27 20.52
N PRO A 675 30.99 -36.41 19.22
CA PRO A 675 30.26 -37.33 18.37
C PRO A 675 30.18 -38.67 19.05
N ALA A 676 29.01 -39.28 19.10
CA ALA A 676 28.91 -40.65 19.57
C ALA A 676 29.80 -41.50 18.67
N GLU A 677 30.77 -42.19 19.26
CA GLU A 677 31.61 -43.13 18.50
C GLU A 677 30.68 -44.02 17.69
N ALA A 678 30.90 -44.09 16.39
CA ALA A 678 30.21 -45.06 15.54
C ALA A 678 30.35 -46.42 16.19
N PRO A 679 29.29 -47.24 16.34
CA PRO A 679 29.41 -48.56 16.89
C PRO A 679 30.56 -49.25 16.11
N ALA A 680 31.60 -49.65 16.83
CA ALA A 680 32.72 -50.33 16.25
C ALA A 680 32.13 -51.54 15.52
N THR A 681 32.37 -51.64 14.24
CA THR A 681 32.11 -52.82 13.45
C THR A 681 33.08 -53.85 14.02
N THR A 682 32.60 -54.65 14.98
CA THR A 682 33.30 -55.87 15.42
C THR A 682 33.41 -56.74 14.20
N GLY A 683 34.60 -56.77 13.66
CA GLY A 683 34.97 -57.67 12.57
C GLY A 683 34.62 -59.11 13.01
N ALA A 684 33.65 -59.68 12.38
CA ALA A 684 33.35 -61.09 12.52
C ALA A 684 34.51 -61.86 11.89
N THR A 685 35.44 -62.31 12.73
CA THR A 685 36.32 -63.42 12.39
C THR A 685 35.47 -64.69 12.45
N GLY A 686 35.15 -65.24 11.30
CA GLY A 686 34.36 -66.40 11.13
C GLY A 686 34.96 -67.64 11.74
N GLY A 687 34.12 -68.41 12.48
CA GLY A 687 34.30 -69.79 12.76
C GLY A 687 33.00 -70.51 12.43
N PRO A 688 33.02 -71.66 11.72
CA PRO A 688 31.80 -72.34 11.31
C PRO A 688 31.30 -73.23 12.42
N GLY A 689 30.14 -72.89 13.04
CA GLY A 689 29.51 -73.76 14.03
C GLY A 689 28.40 -73.08 14.78
N GLY A 690 27.13 -73.25 14.38
CA GLY A 690 26.02 -72.88 15.24
C GLY A 690 24.76 -72.38 14.57
N VAL A 691 24.30 -72.99 13.52
CA VAL A 691 22.95 -72.77 12.95
C VAL A 691 22.04 -73.76 13.59
N LEU A 692 21.61 -73.63 14.87
CA LEU A 692 20.48 -74.32 15.44
C LEU A 692 20.07 -73.71 16.80
N GLY A 693 19.57 -72.50 16.83
CA GLY A 693 19.16 -71.85 18.10
C GLY A 693 18.21 -70.66 17.96
N ALA A 694 17.81 -70.32 16.74
CA ALA A 694 17.07 -69.09 16.48
C ALA A 694 15.59 -69.36 16.00
N LEU A 695 15.00 -70.50 16.37
CA LEU A 695 13.65 -70.86 15.89
C LEU A 695 12.62 -71.06 16.99
N LEU A 696 12.89 -70.68 18.26
CA LEU A 696 11.86 -70.56 19.30
C LEU A 696 12.01 -69.31 20.11
N GLY A 697 11.62 -68.19 19.53
CA GLY A 697 11.53 -66.88 20.22
C GLY A 697 10.18 -66.75 20.90
N GLU A 698 10.18 -66.68 22.23
CA GLU A 698 9.03 -66.24 23.02
C GLU A 698 8.72 -64.75 22.67
N PRO A 699 7.41 -64.33 22.66
CA PRO A 699 7.03 -62.95 22.36
C PRO A 699 7.41 -62.03 23.52
N GLN A 700 8.28 -61.08 23.25
CA GLN A 700 8.54 -59.98 24.17
C GLN A 700 7.29 -59.08 24.28
N PRO A 701 6.95 -58.56 25.48
CA PRO A 701 5.82 -57.66 25.66
C PRO A 701 6.10 -56.33 24.95
N ALA A 702 5.13 -55.88 24.14
CA ALA A 702 5.16 -54.59 23.48
C ALA A 702 5.40 -53.43 24.49
N PRO A 703 6.20 -52.41 24.16
CA PRO A 703 6.37 -51.25 25.02
C PRO A 703 5.02 -50.57 25.24
N ARG A 704 4.66 -50.34 26.51
CA ARG A 704 3.50 -49.57 26.90
C ARG A 704 3.59 -48.20 26.26
N VAL A 705 2.66 -47.92 25.35
CA VAL A 705 2.42 -46.56 24.81
C VAL A 705 2.05 -45.71 26.02
N ALA A 706 2.90 -44.75 26.36
CA ALA A 706 2.58 -43.70 27.33
C ALA A 706 1.34 -42.97 26.84
N ALA A 707 0.35 -42.82 27.72
CA ALA A 707 -0.90 -42.12 27.43
C ALA A 707 -0.59 -40.78 26.81
N ALA A 708 -1.17 -40.53 25.65
CA ALA A 708 -1.04 -39.26 24.92
C ALA A 708 -1.41 -38.10 25.86
N ALA A 709 -0.52 -37.16 26.03
CA ALA A 709 -0.81 -35.91 26.71
C ALA A 709 -2.01 -35.23 26.00
N PRO A 710 -2.86 -34.49 26.74
CA PRO A 710 -4.04 -33.90 26.16
C PRO A 710 -3.64 -32.99 24.98
N ARG A 711 -4.28 -33.18 23.83
CA ARG A 711 -4.13 -32.34 22.64
C ARG A 711 -4.43 -30.93 23.07
N ARG A 712 -3.40 -30.07 23.11
CA ARG A 712 -3.56 -28.61 23.28
C ARG A 712 -4.27 -28.09 22.08
N ALA A 713 -5.25 -27.22 22.30
CA ALA A 713 -6.02 -26.55 21.26
C ALA A 713 -5.04 -25.86 20.27
N GLY A 714 -5.22 -26.12 19.00
CA GLY A 714 -4.58 -25.33 17.93
C GLY A 714 -5.05 -23.87 17.97
N PRO A 715 -4.47 -22.98 17.16
CA PRO A 715 -4.86 -21.60 17.12
C PRO A 715 -6.38 -21.45 16.98
N SER A 716 -6.94 -20.45 17.66
CA SER A 716 -8.38 -20.16 17.57
C SER A 716 -8.77 -19.88 16.12
N GLN A 717 -10.07 -19.96 15.82
CA GLN A 717 -10.59 -19.63 14.50
C GLN A 717 -10.18 -18.20 14.13
N ASP A 718 -10.15 -17.28 15.10
CA ASP A 718 -9.75 -15.87 14.91
C ASP A 718 -8.26 -15.74 14.59
N ASP A 719 -7.39 -16.51 15.25
CA ASP A 719 -5.96 -16.52 14.94
C ASP A 719 -5.67 -17.10 13.55
N ARG A 720 -6.43 -18.09 13.12
CA ARG A 720 -6.33 -18.66 11.76
C ARG A 720 -6.80 -17.67 10.71
N ASN A 721 -7.94 -17.02 10.91
CA ASN A 721 -8.45 -15.99 10.01
C ASN A 721 -7.48 -14.81 9.88
N PHE A 722 -6.83 -14.41 10.98
CA PHE A 722 -5.80 -13.39 10.98
C PHE A 722 -4.56 -13.81 10.16
N LEU A 723 -4.07 -15.02 10.36
CA LEU A 723 -2.92 -15.56 9.62
C LEU A 723 -3.25 -15.69 8.12
N GLU A 724 -4.43 -16.17 7.77
CA GLU A 724 -4.89 -16.29 6.40
C GLU A 724 -4.93 -14.93 5.68
N LYS A 725 -5.44 -13.89 6.32
CA LYS A 725 -5.44 -12.51 5.77
C LYS A 725 -4.06 -11.90 5.69
N LEU A 726 -3.25 -12.05 6.75
CA LEU A 726 -1.89 -11.51 6.81
C LEU A 726 -0.99 -12.07 5.71
N PHE A 727 -1.23 -13.33 5.34
CA PHE A 727 -0.44 -14.06 4.35
C PHE A 727 -1.16 -14.29 3.02
N GLY A 728 -2.33 -13.69 2.83
CA GLY A 728 -3.07 -13.75 1.56
C GLY A 728 -3.54 -15.17 1.19
N VAL A 729 -3.96 -15.98 2.16
CA VAL A 729 -4.48 -17.32 1.99
C VAL A 729 -5.98 -17.29 2.24
N GLY A 730 -6.74 -16.70 1.31
CA GLY A 730 -8.19 -16.64 1.36
C GLY A 730 -8.72 -16.11 0.04
N GLU A 731 -8.96 -17.00 -0.82
CA GLU A 731 -9.73 -17.30 -2.03
C GLU A 731 -8.94 -18.07 -3.05
#